data_3714c40dd3e918f438df1dd6d6cae078
#
_entry.id   3714c40dd3e918f438df1dd6d6cae078
#
_cell.length_a   1.000
_cell.length_b   1.000
_cell.length_c   1.000
_cell.angle_alpha   90.00
_cell.angle_beta   90.00
_cell.angle_gamma   90.00
#
_symmetry.space_group_name_H-M   'P 1'
#
loop_
_entity.id
_entity.type
_entity.pdbx_description
1 polymer ?
#
loop_
_entity_poly.entity_id
_entity_poly.type
_entity_poly.pdbx_seq_one_letter_code
_entity_poly.pdbx_strand_id
1 'polypeptide(L)'
;MPYQSPITFQEPQLTVESLKLQLESFTEYQKQEFFDHHPVTDLVLGRSEYMDLLLHRLWQFFGFDELVEVSLVAVGGYGRGELHPLSDIDLLVLSQQPLSEQVANKISQFLTLLWDLKLEIGHAVRTVEQCAEIGKADLTVATNLQEARLLCGCEETFHRLKIVIHSESFWPSEIFYQAKVREQKERHARYHDTTYNLEPDIKSTPGGLRDIHTLSWVARRHFGATSLYEMSRFGFLTDAEYRELVECQDFLWRVRFALHIELKRYDNRLTFAHQVQVARHLGYFGEGNRGIEMMMKEFFRTLRRVAELNKMLLKIFDKAILNNGEEAEAVIIDDDFQRRGNMIEARKPALFQARPETILDMFLHMASDSTIESVAPATMRQLRTARRRLNKFLHTLPAAREKFIELVRHPNALHKAFSQMHKLGVLAAYLPQWNQIVGQMQFDLFHVYTVDEHSIRLLKHIHLFSDANNHDRHPICCEIYPKIQKKELLILAAIFHDIGKGRGGDHSEIGADEAFDFCIEHGLSKPEAKLVAWLVKNHLLMSVTAQRRDIYDPDVIIEFAKKVRDEERLEYLVCLTVADICATNPELWNSWKRTLLAELFYSTQRALRRGLENPVDVRERIRHNQQMASALLRKEGFSSREIEVLWQRFKADYFLRHTHKQIAWHCTHLLRHEDSSKPLVLLSKKATRGGTEVFIYTKDQAALFATVVAELDRRNLNVHDAQIMASKDGYVLDTFMVLDQNGQAIEEDRHQALIRHLVHVLEDGRPTTQKARRIPRNLQHFKVKTQVDFLPTKSKKRTLMEFVALDTPGLLATVGATFAELNLDLHAAKITTIGERAEDLFILTNAQGTRLNEEEEQHLREKLIEHVAELAPSAQ
;
A
#
# COMPACT_ATOMS: atom_id res chain seq x y z
N MET A 1 -5.24 -9.47 -41.72
CA MET A 1 -5.72 -8.40 -42.66
C MET A 1 -5.76 -7.14 -41.80
N PRO A 2 -5.34 -5.96 -42.29
CA PRO A 2 -5.51 -4.76 -41.52
C PRO A 2 -7.01 -4.54 -41.25
N TYR A 3 -7.33 -4.19 -40.00
CA TYR A 3 -8.67 -3.87 -39.57
C TYR A 3 -9.25 -2.74 -40.42
N GLN A 4 -10.25 -3.01 -41.23
CA GLN A 4 -11.01 -2.00 -41.96
C GLN A 4 -12.16 -1.57 -41.07
N SER A 5 -12.10 -0.34 -40.55
CA SER A 5 -13.25 0.27 -39.85
C SER A 5 -14.45 0.21 -40.81
N PRO A 6 -15.60 -0.35 -40.39
CA PRO A 6 -16.80 -0.39 -41.25
C PRO A 6 -17.41 1.01 -41.47
N ILE A 7 -16.88 2.04 -40.78
CA ILE A 7 -17.35 3.40 -40.92
C ILE A 7 -16.54 4.11 -41.99
N THR A 8 -17.07 4.16 -43.17
CA THR A 8 -16.55 4.98 -44.26
C THR A 8 -17.08 6.41 -44.10
N PHE A 9 -16.19 7.41 -44.22
CA PHE A 9 -16.59 8.81 -44.37
C PHE A 9 -17.38 9.02 -45.65
N GLN A 10 -18.73 8.82 -45.61
CA GLN A 10 -19.62 9.16 -46.73
C GLN A 10 -19.99 10.63 -46.64
N GLU A 11 -19.63 11.40 -47.72
CA GLU A 11 -20.05 12.80 -47.82
C GLU A 11 -21.57 12.90 -48.08
N PRO A 12 -22.29 13.96 -47.58
CA PRO A 12 -22.05 15.28 -48.19
C PRO A 12 -21.99 16.49 -47.23
N GLN A 13 -22.04 16.39 -45.92
CA GLN A 13 -21.93 17.60 -45.06
C GLN A 13 -21.05 17.34 -43.86
N LEU A 14 -19.84 17.94 -43.85
CA LEU A 14 -18.96 18.04 -42.69
C LEU A 14 -19.52 19.05 -41.68
N THR A 15 -20.59 18.66 -40.96
CA THR A 15 -21.10 19.45 -39.83
C THR A 15 -20.54 18.90 -38.50
N VAL A 16 -20.38 19.76 -37.52
CA VAL A 16 -19.92 19.37 -36.18
C VAL A 16 -20.78 18.23 -35.62
N GLU A 17 -22.09 18.30 -35.80
CA GLU A 17 -23.03 17.29 -35.31
C GLU A 17 -22.85 15.94 -36.00
N SER A 18 -22.67 15.92 -37.33
CA SER A 18 -22.42 14.68 -38.08
C SER A 18 -21.10 14.03 -37.66
N LEU A 19 -20.05 14.82 -37.51
CA LEU A 19 -18.73 14.31 -37.06
C LEU A 19 -18.77 13.78 -35.63
N LYS A 20 -19.49 14.44 -34.70
CA LYS A 20 -19.71 13.92 -33.36
C LYS A 20 -20.39 12.57 -33.35
N LEU A 21 -21.47 12.44 -34.11
CA LEU A 21 -22.20 11.18 -34.23
C LEU A 21 -21.32 10.04 -34.78
N GLN A 22 -20.46 10.32 -35.77
CA GLN A 22 -19.55 9.34 -36.32
C GLN A 22 -18.48 8.93 -35.28
N LEU A 23 -17.91 9.88 -34.52
CA LEU A 23 -16.95 9.60 -33.43
C LEU A 23 -17.59 8.77 -32.30
N GLU A 24 -18.81 9.07 -31.93
CA GLU A 24 -19.57 8.32 -30.94
C GLU A 24 -19.86 6.89 -31.44
N SER A 25 -20.30 6.74 -32.68
CA SER A 25 -20.56 5.45 -33.30
C SER A 25 -19.29 4.59 -33.41
N PHE A 26 -18.18 5.20 -33.80
CA PHE A 26 -16.88 4.52 -33.83
C PHE A 26 -16.41 4.09 -32.45
N THR A 27 -16.60 4.95 -31.43
CA THR A 27 -16.21 4.62 -30.07
C THR A 27 -17.05 3.45 -29.52
N GLU A 28 -18.35 3.43 -29.77
CA GLU A 28 -19.22 2.32 -29.38
C GLU A 28 -18.89 1.02 -30.13
N TYR A 29 -18.57 1.11 -31.41
CA TYR A 29 -18.08 -0.01 -32.19
C TYR A 29 -16.80 -0.60 -31.62
N GLN A 30 -15.78 0.23 -31.28
CA GLN A 30 -14.55 -0.25 -30.68
C GLN A 30 -14.78 -0.92 -29.32
N LYS A 31 -15.72 -0.40 -28.54
CA LYS A 31 -16.12 -0.97 -27.27
C LYS A 31 -16.74 -2.36 -27.45
N GLN A 32 -17.61 -2.54 -28.47
CA GLN A 32 -18.19 -3.83 -28.78
C GLN A 32 -17.12 -4.83 -29.21
N GLU A 33 -16.22 -4.44 -30.13
CA GLU A 33 -15.12 -5.27 -30.58
C GLU A 33 -14.19 -5.70 -29.42
N PHE A 34 -13.97 -4.82 -28.45
CA PHE A 34 -13.21 -5.16 -27.25
C PHE A 34 -13.92 -6.25 -26.43
N PHE A 35 -15.23 -6.16 -26.26
CA PHE A 35 -16.01 -7.19 -25.56
C PHE A 35 -16.14 -8.49 -26.37
N ASP A 36 -16.05 -8.42 -27.68
CA ASP A 36 -15.98 -9.58 -28.57
C ASP A 36 -14.57 -10.20 -28.62
N HIS A 37 -13.66 -9.75 -27.77
CA HIS A 37 -12.29 -10.23 -27.59
C HIS A 37 -11.36 -10.04 -28.81
N HIS A 38 -11.61 -9.02 -29.65
CA HIS A 38 -10.63 -8.65 -30.66
C HIS A 38 -9.28 -8.23 -30.04
N PRO A 39 -8.15 -8.47 -30.71
CA PRO A 39 -6.84 -8.07 -30.23
C PRO A 39 -6.79 -6.57 -29.92
N VAL A 40 -6.38 -6.21 -28.71
CA VAL A 40 -6.34 -4.80 -28.31
C VAL A 40 -5.36 -3.99 -29.14
N THR A 41 -4.32 -4.62 -29.65
CA THR A 41 -3.35 -4.02 -30.57
C THR A 41 -4.05 -3.47 -31.83
N ASP A 42 -4.95 -4.24 -32.41
CA ASP A 42 -5.72 -3.82 -33.59
C ASP A 42 -6.69 -2.68 -33.25
N LEU A 43 -7.27 -2.69 -32.06
CA LEU A 43 -8.16 -1.62 -31.61
C LEU A 43 -7.42 -0.30 -31.39
N VAL A 44 -6.24 -0.36 -30.77
CA VAL A 44 -5.41 0.83 -30.48
C VAL A 44 -4.84 1.43 -31.76
N LEU A 45 -4.31 0.60 -32.64
CA LEU A 45 -3.80 1.04 -33.95
C LEU A 45 -4.93 1.51 -34.88
N GLY A 46 -6.03 0.76 -34.95
CA GLY A 46 -7.20 1.13 -35.76
C GLY A 46 -7.84 2.45 -35.33
N ARG A 47 -7.79 2.79 -34.02
CA ARG A 47 -8.22 4.11 -33.55
C ARG A 47 -7.29 5.22 -34.03
N SER A 48 -5.99 4.98 -34.07
CA SER A 48 -5.04 5.93 -34.64
C SER A 48 -5.29 6.13 -36.15
N GLU A 49 -5.48 5.04 -36.92
CA GLU A 49 -5.78 5.10 -38.34
C GLU A 49 -7.10 5.84 -38.63
N TYR A 50 -8.12 5.58 -37.83
CA TYR A 50 -9.41 6.30 -37.94
C TYR A 50 -9.23 7.80 -37.71
N MET A 51 -8.43 8.17 -36.70
CA MET A 51 -8.14 9.58 -36.40
C MET A 51 -7.30 10.22 -37.53
N ASP A 52 -6.36 9.48 -38.09
CA ASP A 52 -5.58 9.93 -39.27
C ASP A 52 -6.50 10.29 -40.44
N LEU A 53 -7.50 9.43 -40.76
CA LEU A 53 -8.49 9.66 -41.79
C LEU A 53 -9.35 10.90 -41.51
N LEU A 54 -9.82 11.07 -40.27
CA LEU A 54 -10.59 12.23 -39.85
C LEU A 54 -9.78 13.52 -40.04
N LEU A 55 -8.55 13.55 -39.50
CA LEU A 55 -7.68 14.75 -39.58
C LEU A 55 -7.28 15.06 -41.01
N HIS A 56 -7.02 14.06 -41.84
CA HIS A 56 -6.73 14.24 -43.24
C HIS A 56 -7.92 14.88 -43.99
N ARG A 57 -9.16 14.42 -43.73
CA ARG A 57 -10.37 15.01 -44.30
C ARG A 57 -10.61 16.43 -43.88
N LEU A 58 -10.39 16.72 -42.58
CA LEU A 58 -10.53 18.08 -42.06
C LEU A 58 -9.46 19.01 -42.63
N TRP A 59 -8.23 18.52 -42.81
CA TRP A 59 -7.13 19.24 -43.42
C TRP A 59 -7.47 19.66 -44.88
N GLN A 60 -8.03 18.72 -45.65
CA GLN A 60 -8.52 19.01 -47.02
C GLN A 60 -9.68 20.02 -47.01
N PHE A 61 -10.63 19.85 -46.10
CA PHE A 61 -11.78 20.77 -46.01
C PHE A 61 -11.37 22.20 -45.76
N PHE A 62 -10.32 22.44 -44.95
CA PHE A 62 -9.76 23.77 -44.71
C PHE A 62 -8.85 24.24 -45.88
N GLY A 63 -8.65 23.47 -46.92
CA GLY A 63 -7.82 23.82 -48.08
C GLY A 63 -6.34 23.99 -47.73
N PHE A 64 -5.82 23.19 -46.79
CA PHE A 64 -4.40 23.20 -46.40
C PHE A 64 -3.54 22.43 -47.39
N ASP A 65 -4.11 21.54 -48.21
CA ASP A 65 -3.38 20.82 -49.26
C ASP A 65 -2.82 21.74 -50.35
N GLU A 66 -3.38 22.96 -50.49
CA GLU A 66 -2.93 23.96 -51.41
C GLU A 66 -1.74 24.78 -50.82
N LEU A 67 -1.46 24.62 -49.53
CA LEU A 67 -0.40 25.35 -48.81
C LEU A 67 0.85 24.47 -48.71
N VAL A 68 1.84 24.74 -49.56
CA VAL A 68 3.10 23.98 -49.63
C VAL A 68 3.98 24.15 -48.38
N GLU A 69 3.63 25.07 -47.51
CA GLU A 69 4.49 25.53 -46.41
C GLU A 69 4.17 24.90 -45.07
N VAL A 70 3.09 24.18 -44.93
CA VAL A 70 2.56 23.68 -43.64
C VAL A 70 2.35 22.17 -43.67
N SER A 71 2.69 21.54 -42.55
CA SER A 71 2.47 20.10 -42.38
C SER A 71 1.77 19.82 -41.04
N LEU A 72 0.88 18.85 -41.02
CA LEU A 72 0.31 18.31 -39.81
C LEU A 72 1.08 17.04 -39.40
N VAL A 73 1.57 17.01 -38.20
CA VAL A 73 2.43 15.96 -37.67
C VAL A 73 1.85 15.43 -36.37
N ALA A 74 1.68 14.13 -36.27
CA ALA A 74 1.37 13.45 -35.01
C ALA A 74 2.64 13.29 -34.17
N VAL A 75 2.56 13.56 -32.89
CA VAL A 75 3.69 13.43 -31.94
C VAL A 75 3.26 12.61 -30.72
N GLY A 76 4.21 12.26 -29.85
CA GLY A 76 3.91 11.52 -28.63
C GLY A 76 3.27 10.15 -28.89
N GLY A 77 2.28 9.76 -28.09
CA GLY A 77 1.57 8.50 -28.22
C GLY A 77 0.88 8.35 -29.57
N TYR A 78 0.27 9.41 -30.04
CA TYR A 78 -0.36 9.45 -31.37
C TYR A 78 0.67 9.35 -32.52
N GLY A 79 1.86 9.93 -32.32
CA GLY A 79 2.97 9.76 -33.27
C GLY A 79 3.45 8.32 -33.42
N ARG A 80 3.39 7.51 -32.34
CA ARG A 80 3.65 6.06 -32.37
C ARG A 80 2.52 5.24 -33.02
N GLY A 81 1.38 5.83 -33.32
CA GLY A 81 0.18 5.11 -33.72
C GLY A 81 -0.61 4.46 -32.58
N GLU A 82 -0.29 4.83 -31.32
CA GLU A 82 -0.89 4.24 -30.14
C GLU A 82 -1.95 5.17 -29.54
N LEU A 83 -3.23 4.92 -29.86
CA LEU A 83 -4.32 5.77 -29.41
C LEU A 83 -5.39 4.96 -28.66
N HIS A 84 -5.44 5.09 -27.33
CA HIS A 84 -6.49 4.53 -26.49
C HIS A 84 -7.73 5.44 -26.44
N PRO A 85 -8.93 4.96 -26.02
CA PRO A 85 -10.18 5.70 -26.16
C PRO A 85 -10.18 7.12 -25.58
N LEU A 86 -9.49 7.35 -24.45
CA LEU A 86 -9.38 8.65 -23.78
C LEU A 86 -7.99 9.27 -23.91
N SER A 87 -7.12 8.76 -24.79
CA SER A 87 -5.80 9.38 -25.00
C SER A 87 -5.93 10.71 -25.70
N ASP A 88 -5.12 11.67 -25.27
CA ASP A 88 -4.87 12.93 -25.95
C ASP A 88 -4.27 12.71 -27.35
N ILE A 89 -4.67 13.58 -28.28
CA ILE A 89 -4.20 13.61 -29.66
C ILE A 89 -3.18 14.74 -29.75
N ASP A 90 -1.89 14.37 -29.70
CA ASP A 90 -0.81 15.34 -29.75
C ASP A 90 -0.47 15.69 -31.20
N LEU A 91 -0.67 16.95 -31.58
CA LEU A 91 -0.46 17.48 -32.92
C LEU A 91 0.64 18.57 -32.93
N LEU A 92 1.48 18.51 -33.94
CA LEU A 92 2.41 19.58 -34.29
C LEU A 92 2.05 20.10 -35.68
N VAL A 93 1.67 21.36 -35.76
CA VAL A 93 1.61 22.09 -37.03
C VAL A 93 3.00 22.63 -37.30
N LEU A 94 3.67 22.03 -38.30
CA LEU A 94 5.03 22.31 -38.65
C LEU A 94 5.09 23.23 -39.88
N SER A 95 5.86 24.28 -39.86
CA SER A 95 6.05 25.20 -40.98
C SER A 95 7.54 25.41 -41.28
N GLN A 96 7.84 25.85 -42.50
CA GLN A 96 9.20 26.23 -42.92
C GLN A 96 9.60 27.61 -42.38
N GLN A 97 8.62 28.52 -42.33
CA GLN A 97 8.79 29.91 -41.87
C GLN A 97 7.66 30.31 -40.94
N PRO A 98 7.78 31.41 -40.20
CA PRO A 98 6.69 31.95 -39.43
C PRO A 98 5.43 32.14 -40.28
N LEU A 99 4.26 31.67 -39.76
CA LEU A 99 3.00 31.68 -40.49
C LEU A 99 2.51 33.10 -40.78
N SER A 100 1.92 33.29 -41.97
CA SER A 100 1.14 34.49 -42.25
C SER A 100 -0.11 34.56 -41.39
N GLU A 101 -0.65 35.74 -41.11
CA GLU A 101 -1.86 35.95 -40.31
C GLU A 101 -3.05 35.19 -40.87
N GLN A 102 -3.17 35.09 -42.21
CA GLN A 102 -4.25 34.33 -42.84
C GLN A 102 -4.15 32.82 -42.54
N VAL A 103 -2.96 32.25 -42.66
CA VAL A 103 -2.73 30.80 -42.34
C VAL A 103 -2.91 30.54 -40.86
N ALA A 104 -2.40 31.41 -39.99
CA ALA A 104 -2.57 31.28 -38.55
C ALA A 104 -4.05 31.31 -38.16
N ASN A 105 -4.87 32.16 -38.76
CA ASN A 105 -6.32 32.22 -38.53
C ASN A 105 -7.01 30.91 -39.01
N LYS A 106 -6.63 30.36 -40.17
CA LYS A 106 -7.16 29.07 -40.65
C LYS A 106 -6.81 27.92 -39.68
N ILE A 107 -5.56 27.89 -39.19
CA ILE A 107 -5.13 26.87 -38.19
C ILE A 107 -5.91 27.03 -36.90
N SER A 108 -6.14 28.26 -36.45
CA SER A 108 -6.96 28.49 -35.27
C SER A 108 -8.40 27.97 -35.43
N GLN A 109 -9.00 28.18 -36.59
CA GLN A 109 -10.32 27.65 -36.90
C GLN A 109 -10.34 26.12 -36.96
N PHE A 110 -9.34 25.51 -37.56
CA PHE A 110 -9.16 24.06 -37.58
C PHE A 110 -9.06 23.49 -36.15
N LEU A 111 -8.22 24.05 -35.30
CA LEU A 111 -8.06 23.60 -33.91
C LEU A 111 -9.34 23.83 -33.11
N THR A 112 -10.06 24.93 -33.34
CA THR A 112 -11.37 25.22 -32.73
C THR A 112 -12.37 24.14 -33.08
N LEU A 113 -12.42 23.74 -34.35
CA LEU A 113 -13.30 22.64 -34.78
C LEU A 113 -12.98 21.33 -34.05
N LEU A 114 -11.70 20.98 -33.87
CA LEU A 114 -11.31 19.78 -33.11
C LEU A 114 -11.78 19.84 -31.66
N TRP A 115 -11.72 21.00 -31.01
CA TRP A 115 -12.26 21.19 -29.64
C TRP A 115 -13.79 21.12 -29.64
N ASP A 116 -14.45 21.67 -30.64
CA ASP A 116 -15.90 21.57 -30.79
C ASP A 116 -16.36 20.12 -30.94
N LEU A 117 -15.52 19.26 -31.53
CA LEU A 117 -15.72 17.82 -31.59
C LEU A 117 -15.48 17.10 -30.24
N LYS A 118 -15.11 17.82 -29.19
CA LYS A 118 -14.75 17.30 -27.84
C LYS A 118 -13.54 16.36 -27.86
N LEU A 119 -12.64 16.53 -28.81
CA LEU A 119 -11.38 15.82 -28.83
C LEU A 119 -10.39 16.48 -27.87
N GLU A 120 -9.73 15.67 -27.06
CA GLU A 120 -8.63 16.15 -26.18
C GLU A 120 -7.38 16.34 -27.03
N ILE A 121 -7.11 17.58 -27.45
CA ILE A 121 -6.03 17.92 -28.36
C ILE A 121 -4.90 18.63 -27.61
N GLY A 122 -3.73 17.98 -27.58
CA GLY A 122 -2.45 18.64 -27.34
C GLY A 122 -1.93 19.23 -28.65
N HIS A 123 -1.58 20.51 -28.73
CA HIS A 123 -1.08 21.07 -29.98
C HIS A 123 0.10 22.03 -29.81
N ALA A 124 0.93 22.11 -30.84
CA ALA A 124 1.96 23.11 -30.99
C ALA A 124 2.01 23.58 -32.46
N VAL A 125 2.32 24.86 -32.68
CA VAL A 125 2.56 25.45 -33.99
C VAL A 125 3.99 25.99 -34.00
N ARG A 126 4.87 25.41 -34.82
CA ARG A 126 6.33 25.71 -34.76
C ARG A 126 7.00 25.61 -36.12
N THR A 127 8.03 26.39 -36.31
CA THR A 127 8.97 26.13 -37.39
C THR A 127 9.95 25.02 -37.01
N VAL A 128 10.69 24.51 -37.99
CA VAL A 128 11.72 23.47 -37.78
C VAL A 128 12.77 23.99 -36.78
N GLU A 129 13.16 25.27 -36.90
CA GLU A 129 14.16 25.92 -36.03
C GLU A 129 13.64 26.02 -34.57
N GLN A 130 12.38 26.42 -34.39
CA GLN A 130 11.73 26.45 -33.07
C GLN A 130 11.60 25.05 -32.45
N CYS A 131 11.31 24.04 -33.26
CA CYS A 131 11.31 22.64 -32.79
C CYS A 131 12.69 22.22 -32.29
N ALA A 132 13.76 22.62 -33.00
CA ALA A 132 15.13 22.34 -32.63
C ALA A 132 15.54 23.05 -31.34
N GLU A 133 15.21 24.34 -31.20
CA GLU A 133 15.53 25.14 -30.03
C GLU A 133 14.81 24.61 -28.75
N ILE A 134 13.50 24.49 -28.82
CA ILE A 134 12.68 24.05 -27.68
C ILE A 134 13.01 22.60 -27.33
N GLY A 135 13.17 21.74 -28.36
CA GLY A 135 13.52 20.33 -28.13
C GLY A 135 14.90 20.14 -27.50
N LYS A 136 15.88 21.02 -27.75
CA LYS A 136 17.17 20.99 -27.03
C LYS A 136 17.04 21.39 -25.57
N ALA A 137 16.10 22.26 -25.23
CA ALA A 137 15.86 22.73 -23.87
C ALA A 137 14.98 21.79 -23.03
N ASP A 138 14.09 21.05 -23.68
CA ASP A 138 13.08 20.22 -23.01
C ASP A 138 13.13 18.77 -23.49
N LEU A 139 13.46 17.86 -22.56
CA LEU A 139 13.53 16.41 -22.80
C LEU A 139 12.19 15.81 -23.26
N THR A 140 11.06 16.34 -22.76
CA THR A 140 9.72 15.85 -23.14
C THR A 140 9.43 16.21 -24.59
N VAL A 141 9.73 17.45 -24.97
CA VAL A 141 9.57 17.89 -26.35
C VAL A 141 10.49 17.10 -27.29
N ALA A 142 11.77 16.92 -26.89
CA ALA A 142 12.71 16.11 -27.67
C ALA A 142 12.19 14.67 -27.87
N THR A 143 11.63 14.08 -26.83
CA THR A 143 11.07 12.73 -26.89
C THR A 143 9.85 12.66 -27.83
N ASN A 144 8.92 13.63 -27.73
CA ASN A 144 7.75 13.71 -28.59
C ASN A 144 8.14 13.91 -30.07
N LEU A 145 9.16 14.72 -30.34
CA LEU A 145 9.67 14.91 -31.70
C LEU A 145 10.33 13.67 -32.30
N GLN A 146 10.98 12.82 -31.47
CA GLN A 146 11.50 11.54 -31.94
C GLN A 146 10.40 10.60 -32.44
N GLU A 147 9.19 10.72 -31.89
CA GLU A 147 8.02 9.92 -32.27
C GLU A 147 7.19 10.56 -33.40
N ALA A 148 7.63 11.68 -33.93
CA ALA A 148 6.92 12.44 -34.95
C ALA A 148 6.64 11.61 -36.19
N ARG A 149 5.38 11.63 -36.64
CA ARG A 149 4.85 10.98 -37.87
C ARG A 149 4.06 12.01 -38.68
N LEU A 150 4.39 12.12 -39.97
CA LEU A 150 3.67 13.00 -40.87
C LEU A 150 2.24 12.45 -41.09
N LEU A 151 1.23 13.29 -40.95
CA LEU A 151 -0.17 13.00 -41.30
C LEU A 151 -0.51 13.60 -42.67
N CYS A 152 -0.28 14.88 -42.86
CA CYS A 152 -0.63 15.62 -44.07
C CYS A 152 0.38 16.76 -44.31
N GLY A 153 0.44 17.24 -45.53
CA GLY A 153 1.19 18.43 -45.94
C GLY A 153 2.59 18.16 -46.48
N CYS A 154 3.52 19.08 -46.32
CA CYS A 154 4.80 19.07 -47.01
C CYS A 154 5.80 18.04 -46.44
N GLU A 155 6.10 17.02 -47.23
CA GLU A 155 7.10 15.98 -46.84
C GLU A 155 8.50 16.56 -46.68
N GLU A 156 8.88 17.54 -47.47
CA GLU A 156 10.22 18.16 -47.37
C GLU A 156 10.44 18.86 -46.06
N THR A 157 9.44 19.61 -45.55
CA THR A 157 9.51 20.28 -44.25
C THR A 157 9.62 19.23 -43.11
N PHE A 158 8.89 18.17 -43.21
CA PHE A 158 8.98 17.06 -42.22
C PHE A 158 10.33 16.35 -42.30
N HIS A 159 10.86 16.12 -43.51
CA HIS A 159 12.18 15.53 -43.68
C HIS A 159 13.30 16.39 -43.09
N ARG A 160 13.22 17.71 -43.27
CA ARG A 160 14.16 18.67 -42.62
C ARG A 160 14.08 18.56 -41.08
N LEU A 161 12.87 18.45 -40.51
CA LEU A 161 12.73 18.22 -39.07
C LEU A 161 13.44 16.92 -38.68
N LYS A 162 13.24 15.83 -39.42
CA LYS A 162 13.90 14.53 -39.14
C LYS A 162 15.43 14.65 -39.15
N ILE A 163 16.00 15.33 -40.10
CA ILE A 163 17.45 15.55 -40.14
C ILE A 163 17.92 16.28 -38.87
N VAL A 164 17.23 17.34 -38.48
CA VAL A 164 17.59 18.13 -37.29
C VAL A 164 17.53 17.32 -36.02
N ILE A 165 16.43 16.62 -35.76
CA ILE A 165 16.23 15.87 -34.51
C ILE A 165 17.12 14.63 -34.41
N HIS A 166 17.61 14.09 -35.54
CA HIS A 166 18.54 12.94 -35.54
C HIS A 166 20.00 13.37 -35.48
N SER A 167 20.30 14.67 -35.65
CA SER A 167 21.66 15.17 -35.56
C SER A 167 22.25 14.98 -34.15
N GLU A 168 23.55 14.73 -34.07
CA GLU A 168 24.23 14.61 -32.77
C GLU A 168 24.16 15.90 -31.94
N SER A 169 24.07 17.05 -32.60
CA SER A 169 23.99 18.37 -31.97
C SER A 169 22.62 18.66 -31.35
N PHE A 170 21.59 17.87 -31.66
CA PHE A 170 20.25 18.02 -31.07
C PHE A 170 20.22 17.50 -29.63
N TRP A 171 20.54 16.22 -29.44
CA TRP A 171 20.76 15.60 -28.15
C TRP A 171 21.85 14.53 -28.31
N PRO A 172 23.05 14.69 -27.74
CA PRO A 172 24.06 13.64 -27.72
C PRO A 172 23.53 12.41 -27.03
N SER A 173 23.80 11.23 -27.60
CA SER A 173 23.25 9.95 -27.10
C SER A 173 23.47 9.72 -25.63
N GLU A 174 24.67 10.03 -25.12
CA GLU A 174 25.02 9.87 -23.70
C GLU A 174 24.19 10.77 -22.80
N ILE A 175 24.06 12.05 -23.18
CA ILE A 175 23.29 13.03 -22.39
C ILE A 175 21.81 12.67 -22.41
N PHE A 176 21.27 12.24 -23.55
CA PHE A 176 19.90 11.80 -23.66
C PHE A 176 19.62 10.56 -22.78
N TYR A 177 20.52 9.57 -22.82
CA TYR A 177 20.42 8.38 -22.00
C TYR A 177 20.40 8.73 -20.51
N GLN A 178 21.38 9.53 -20.05
CA GLN A 178 21.46 9.95 -18.65
C GLN A 178 20.22 10.73 -18.19
N ALA A 179 19.69 11.62 -19.05
CA ALA A 179 18.50 12.39 -18.78
C ALA A 179 17.25 11.47 -18.67
N LYS A 180 17.10 10.48 -19.57
CA LYS A 180 15.99 9.53 -19.53
C LYS A 180 16.04 8.58 -18.31
N VAL A 181 17.23 8.15 -17.93
CA VAL A 181 17.42 7.33 -16.72
C VAL A 181 17.09 8.15 -15.46
N ARG A 182 17.47 9.44 -15.43
CA ARG A 182 17.13 10.34 -14.33
C ARG A 182 15.62 10.55 -14.25
N GLU A 183 14.96 10.88 -15.36
CA GLU A 183 13.50 11.03 -15.45
C GLU A 183 12.79 9.76 -14.93
N GLN A 184 13.26 8.58 -15.35
CA GLN A 184 12.69 7.31 -14.88
C GLN A 184 12.86 7.12 -13.37
N LYS A 185 14.02 7.42 -12.80
CA LYS A 185 14.25 7.34 -11.35
C LYS A 185 13.34 8.30 -10.58
N GLU A 186 13.22 9.55 -11.02
CA GLU A 186 12.34 10.55 -10.40
C GLU A 186 10.86 10.14 -10.49
N ARG A 187 10.45 9.55 -11.61
CA ARG A 187 9.12 9.01 -11.80
C ARG A 187 8.86 7.83 -10.86
N HIS A 188 9.78 6.85 -10.78
CA HIS A 188 9.67 5.70 -9.91
C HIS A 188 9.60 6.11 -8.43
N ALA A 189 10.38 7.11 -8.01
CA ALA A 189 10.36 7.63 -6.64
C ALA A 189 8.97 8.15 -6.22
N ARG A 190 8.20 8.75 -7.14
CA ARG A 190 6.81 9.17 -6.89
C ARG A 190 5.85 8.01 -6.59
N TYR A 191 6.21 6.80 -6.99
CA TYR A 191 5.48 5.56 -6.71
C TYR A 191 6.21 4.70 -5.68
N HIS A 192 7.01 5.32 -4.79
CA HIS A 192 7.75 4.64 -3.71
C HIS A 192 8.72 3.55 -4.19
N ASP A 193 9.24 3.66 -5.42
CA ASP A 193 10.13 2.69 -6.06
C ASP A 193 9.61 1.25 -6.04
N THR A 194 8.28 1.07 -6.01
CA THR A 194 7.65 -0.24 -5.97
C THR A 194 6.70 -0.46 -7.15
N THR A 195 6.70 -1.68 -7.67
CA THR A 195 5.72 -2.17 -8.64
C THR A 195 4.41 -2.63 -7.97
N TYR A 196 4.34 -2.61 -6.64
CA TYR A 196 3.32 -3.31 -5.84
C TYR A 196 2.37 -2.37 -5.09
N ASN A 197 2.20 -1.13 -5.54
CA ASN A 197 1.16 -0.25 -5.03
C ASN A 197 -0.21 -0.76 -5.48
N LEU A 198 -1.16 -0.90 -4.55
CA LEU A 198 -2.48 -1.47 -4.84
C LEU A 198 -3.39 -0.60 -5.72
N GLU A 199 -3.09 0.68 -5.85
CA GLU A 199 -3.74 1.59 -6.82
C GLU A 199 -2.72 2.12 -7.84
N PRO A 200 -2.20 1.27 -8.75
CA PRO A 200 -1.13 1.64 -9.66
C PRO A 200 -1.62 2.52 -10.81
N ASP A 201 -0.71 3.33 -11.35
CA ASP A 201 -0.87 3.96 -12.66
C ASP A 201 -0.31 3.02 -13.75
N ILE A 202 -1.15 2.59 -14.69
CA ILE A 202 -0.81 1.60 -15.73
C ILE A 202 0.37 2.08 -16.60
N LYS A 203 0.50 3.39 -16.79
CA LYS A 203 1.52 4.01 -17.63
C LYS A 203 2.81 4.31 -16.87
N SER A 204 2.70 4.86 -15.65
CA SER A 204 3.81 5.55 -14.98
C SER A 204 4.42 4.78 -13.81
N THR A 205 3.70 3.80 -13.21
CA THR A 205 4.24 2.92 -12.17
C THR A 205 5.49 2.16 -12.66
N PRO A 206 6.47 1.85 -11.80
CA PRO A 206 7.58 0.98 -12.17
C PRO A 206 7.10 -0.32 -12.83
N GLY A 207 7.64 -0.64 -13.99
CA GLY A 207 7.17 -1.76 -14.83
C GLY A 207 5.94 -1.47 -15.69
N GLY A 208 5.41 -0.24 -15.68
CA GLY A 208 4.32 0.20 -16.55
C GLY A 208 4.76 0.52 -17.97
N LEU A 209 3.81 0.96 -18.81
CA LEU A 209 4.04 1.23 -20.23
C LEU A 209 5.16 2.23 -20.50
N ARG A 210 5.36 3.22 -19.62
CA ARG A 210 6.42 4.23 -19.77
C ARG A 210 7.83 3.63 -19.67
N ASP A 211 8.00 2.52 -18.96
CA ASP A 211 9.29 1.81 -18.90
C ASP A 211 9.62 1.14 -20.23
N ILE A 212 8.63 0.58 -20.91
CA ILE A 212 8.77 0.04 -22.29
C ILE A 212 9.12 1.17 -23.26
N HIS A 213 8.40 2.30 -23.17
CA HIS A 213 8.68 3.47 -24.02
C HIS A 213 10.08 4.01 -23.78
N THR A 214 10.57 4.04 -22.53
CA THR A 214 11.93 4.52 -22.21
C THR A 214 12.98 3.70 -22.95
N LEU A 215 12.83 2.38 -23.00
CA LEU A 215 13.73 1.50 -23.76
C LEU A 215 13.70 1.84 -25.24
N SER A 216 12.50 2.01 -25.81
CA SER A 216 12.32 2.35 -27.22
C SER A 216 12.94 3.72 -27.58
N TRP A 217 12.79 4.73 -26.73
CA TRP A 217 13.36 6.06 -26.96
C TRP A 217 14.89 6.06 -26.94
N VAL A 218 15.49 5.37 -25.97
CA VAL A 218 16.95 5.25 -25.87
C VAL A 218 17.49 4.46 -27.08
N ALA A 219 16.83 3.36 -27.43
CA ALA A 219 17.22 2.55 -28.57
C ALA A 219 17.11 3.32 -29.90
N ARG A 220 16.03 4.09 -30.09
CA ARG A 220 15.84 4.94 -31.26
C ARG A 220 16.92 6.01 -31.34
N ARG A 221 17.23 6.67 -30.23
CA ARG A 221 18.23 7.77 -30.21
C ARG A 221 19.64 7.29 -30.50
N HIS A 222 20.07 6.20 -29.90
CA HIS A 222 21.46 5.75 -30.00
C HIS A 222 21.69 4.74 -31.12
N PHE A 223 20.79 3.79 -31.31
CA PHE A 223 20.94 2.67 -32.25
C PHE A 223 20.12 2.84 -33.53
N GLY A 224 19.26 3.86 -33.62
CA GLY A 224 18.33 4.05 -34.73
C GLY A 224 17.19 3.03 -34.78
N ALA A 225 16.99 2.21 -33.74
CA ALA A 225 15.92 1.21 -33.69
C ALA A 225 14.56 1.89 -33.53
N THR A 226 13.66 1.71 -34.48
CA THR A 226 12.33 2.34 -34.50
C THR A 226 11.25 1.52 -33.80
N SER A 227 11.52 0.26 -33.49
CA SER A 227 10.61 -0.66 -32.85
C SER A 227 11.32 -1.65 -31.91
N LEU A 228 10.55 -2.30 -31.01
CA LEU A 228 11.05 -3.40 -30.18
C LEU A 228 11.57 -4.59 -31.03
N TYR A 229 10.98 -4.80 -32.19
CA TYR A 229 11.43 -5.84 -33.11
C TYR A 229 12.84 -5.54 -33.66
N GLU A 230 13.11 -4.29 -34.05
CA GLU A 230 14.47 -3.89 -34.50
C GLU A 230 15.49 -4.02 -33.37
N MET A 231 15.11 -3.74 -32.10
CA MET A 231 15.99 -3.99 -30.96
C MET A 231 16.39 -5.49 -30.86
N SER A 232 15.49 -6.40 -31.21
CA SER A 232 15.80 -7.83 -31.29
C SER A 232 16.78 -8.10 -32.44
N ARG A 233 16.56 -7.51 -33.58
CA ARG A 233 17.49 -7.67 -34.73
C ARG A 233 18.89 -7.12 -34.48
N PHE A 234 19.01 -6.07 -33.70
CA PHE A 234 20.31 -5.51 -33.27
C PHE A 234 20.97 -6.32 -32.13
N GLY A 235 20.32 -7.36 -31.63
CA GLY A 235 20.86 -8.23 -30.60
C GLY A 235 20.74 -7.72 -29.16
N PHE A 236 20.02 -6.61 -28.93
CA PHE A 236 19.75 -6.11 -27.59
C PHE A 236 18.71 -6.94 -26.84
N LEU A 237 17.75 -7.48 -27.57
CA LEU A 237 16.75 -8.42 -27.08
C LEU A 237 16.97 -9.79 -27.72
N THR A 238 16.80 -10.83 -26.96
CA THR A 238 16.57 -12.17 -27.51
C THR A 238 15.12 -12.27 -28.01
N ASP A 239 14.83 -13.22 -28.90
CA ASP A 239 13.45 -13.45 -29.39
C ASP A 239 12.47 -13.76 -28.25
N ALA A 240 12.95 -14.43 -27.20
CA ALA A 240 12.14 -14.73 -26.02
C ALA A 240 11.83 -13.47 -25.20
N GLU A 241 12.79 -12.57 -25.06
CA GLU A 241 12.62 -11.29 -24.35
C GLU A 241 11.71 -10.35 -25.14
N TYR A 242 11.85 -10.32 -26.47
CA TYR A 242 10.97 -9.56 -27.35
C TYR A 242 9.52 -10.02 -27.20
N ARG A 243 9.26 -11.33 -27.38
CA ARG A 243 7.89 -11.88 -27.23
C ARG A 243 7.30 -11.57 -25.88
N GLU A 244 8.10 -11.68 -24.82
CA GLU A 244 7.63 -11.38 -23.48
C GLU A 244 7.28 -9.88 -23.28
N LEU A 245 8.07 -8.95 -23.84
CA LEU A 245 7.74 -7.53 -23.79
C LEU A 245 6.44 -7.23 -24.54
N VAL A 246 6.26 -7.84 -25.70
CA VAL A 246 5.02 -7.69 -26.51
C VAL A 246 3.82 -8.23 -25.75
N GLU A 247 3.90 -9.43 -25.15
CA GLU A 247 2.84 -10.00 -24.30
C GLU A 247 2.49 -9.07 -23.12
N CYS A 248 3.51 -8.54 -22.46
CA CYS A 248 3.32 -7.61 -21.34
C CYS A 248 2.65 -6.31 -21.81
N GLN A 249 3.08 -5.75 -22.92
CA GLN A 249 2.50 -4.56 -23.51
C GLN A 249 1.04 -4.77 -23.89
N ASP A 250 0.73 -5.88 -24.54
CA ASP A 250 -0.64 -6.25 -24.93
C ASP A 250 -1.56 -6.34 -23.70
N PHE A 251 -1.13 -7.04 -22.66
CA PHE A 251 -1.89 -7.13 -21.42
C PHE A 251 -2.12 -5.76 -20.77
N LEU A 252 -1.09 -4.92 -20.67
CA LEU A 252 -1.22 -3.56 -20.11
C LEU A 252 -2.13 -2.67 -20.99
N TRP A 253 -2.09 -2.83 -22.31
CA TRP A 253 -3.01 -2.15 -23.21
C TRP A 253 -4.46 -2.60 -23.01
N ARG A 254 -4.70 -3.90 -22.84
CA ARG A 254 -6.04 -4.44 -22.52
C ARG A 254 -6.58 -3.85 -21.21
N VAL A 255 -5.79 -3.84 -20.16
CA VAL A 255 -6.17 -3.24 -18.87
C VAL A 255 -6.47 -1.74 -19.03
N ARG A 256 -5.61 -1.01 -19.77
CA ARG A 256 -5.78 0.42 -20.04
C ARG A 256 -7.02 0.70 -20.90
N PHE A 257 -7.27 -0.11 -21.89
CA PHE A 257 -8.44 0.03 -22.76
C PHE A 257 -9.73 -0.21 -21.95
N ALA A 258 -9.79 -1.27 -21.15
CA ALA A 258 -10.89 -1.56 -20.25
C ALA A 258 -11.14 -0.41 -19.25
N LEU A 259 -10.07 0.16 -18.69
CA LEU A 259 -10.17 1.33 -17.81
C LEU A 259 -10.76 2.54 -18.53
N HIS A 260 -10.29 2.85 -19.75
CA HIS A 260 -10.77 3.98 -20.53
C HIS A 260 -12.23 3.82 -21.01
N ILE A 261 -12.76 2.59 -21.14
CA ILE A 261 -14.19 2.35 -21.38
C ILE A 261 -15.03 2.82 -20.19
N GLU A 262 -14.54 2.63 -18.97
CA GLU A 262 -15.27 2.98 -17.74
C GLU A 262 -15.19 4.47 -17.38
N LEU A 263 -14.15 5.14 -17.82
CA LEU A 263 -13.89 6.52 -17.45
C LEU A 263 -14.63 7.50 -18.38
N LYS A 264 -14.98 8.67 -17.82
CA LYS A 264 -15.53 9.81 -18.58
C LYS A 264 -14.45 10.83 -18.97
N ARG A 265 -13.25 10.71 -18.41
CA ARG A 265 -12.10 11.60 -18.63
C ARG A 265 -10.81 10.81 -18.50
N TYR A 266 -9.76 11.32 -19.09
CA TYR A 266 -8.44 10.69 -19.07
C TYR A 266 -7.93 10.44 -17.66
N ASP A 267 -7.63 9.19 -17.35
CA ASP A 267 -6.87 8.75 -16.20
C ASP A 267 -6.26 7.36 -16.51
N ASN A 268 -5.08 7.09 -15.94
CA ASN A 268 -4.44 5.77 -16.03
C ASN A 268 -4.34 5.08 -14.65
N ARG A 269 -4.91 5.67 -13.61
CA ARG A 269 -4.85 5.15 -12.26
C ARG A 269 -5.92 4.10 -12.05
N LEU A 270 -5.48 2.88 -11.77
CA LEU A 270 -6.34 1.75 -11.50
C LEU A 270 -6.71 1.73 -10.00
N THR A 271 -7.62 2.64 -9.62
CA THR A 271 -8.11 2.76 -8.24
C THR A 271 -8.97 1.55 -7.87
N PHE A 272 -9.15 1.28 -6.58
CA PHE A 272 -10.06 0.22 -6.09
C PHE A 272 -11.44 0.30 -6.74
N ALA A 273 -11.97 1.52 -6.91
CA ALA A 273 -13.24 1.75 -7.60
C ALA A 273 -13.29 1.15 -9.01
N HIS A 274 -12.23 1.37 -9.78
CA HIS A 274 -12.15 0.93 -11.17
C HIS A 274 -11.76 -0.53 -11.32
N GLN A 275 -10.97 -1.08 -10.38
CA GLN A 275 -10.54 -2.49 -10.42
C GLN A 275 -11.71 -3.47 -10.54
N VAL A 276 -12.83 -3.16 -9.88
CA VAL A 276 -14.04 -4.00 -9.91
C VAL A 276 -14.59 -4.15 -11.33
N GLN A 277 -14.76 -3.04 -12.04
CA GLN A 277 -15.33 -3.05 -13.38
C GLN A 277 -14.31 -3.53 -14.41
N VAL A 278 -13.07 -3.09 -14.31
CA VAL A 278 -11.99 -3.54 -15.21
C VAL A 278 -11.80 -5.06 -15.14
N ALA A 279 -11.84 -5.66 -13.94
CA ALA A 279 -11.76 -7.11 -13.79
C ALA A 279 -12.90 -7.81 -14.53
N ARG A 280 -14.13 -7.30 -14.42
CA ARG A 280 -15.30 -7.85 -15.14
C ARG A 280 -15.15 -7.74 -16.65
N HIS A 281 -14.72 -6.57 -17.16
CA HIS A 281 -14.51 -6.36 -18.59
C HIS A 281 -13.44 -7.28 -19.19
N LEU A 282 -12.46 -7.64 -18.38
CA LEU A 282 -11.39 -8.56 -18.80
C LEU A 282 -11.73 -10.04 -18.58
N GLY A 283 -12.94 -10.36 -18.10
CA GLY A 283 -13.43 -11.74 -17.92
C GLY A 283 -12.95 -12.42 -16.64
N TYR A 284 -12.49 -11.64 -15.62
CA TYR A 284 -12.12 -12.19 -14.32
C TYR A 284 -13.33 -12.23 -13.39
N PHE A 285 -13.82 -13.43 -13.10
CA PHE A 285 -14.99 -13.66 -12.25
C PHE A 285 -14.61 -14.53 -11.04
N GLY A 286 -15.40 -14.43 -9.95
CA GLY A 286 -15.23 -15.24 -8.75
C GLY A 286 -16.11 -14.75 -7.62
N GLU A 287 -16.24 -15.57 -6.57
CA GLU A 287 -16.98 -15.20 -5.36
C GLU A 287 -16.24 -14.08 -4.61
N GLY A 288 -16.98 -13.11 -4.08
CA GLY A 288 -16.42 -11.95 -3.37
C GLY A 288 -15.43 -11.17 -4.22
N ASN A 289 -14.23 -10.97 -3.71
CA ASN A 289 -13.17 -10.18 -4.37
C ASN A 289 -12.23 -11.03 -5.26
N ARG A 290 -12.45 -12.34 -5.35
CA ARG A 290 -11.53 -13.28 -6.02
C ARG A 290 -11.22 -12.90 -7.48
N GLY A 291 -12.23 -12.46 -8.25
CA GLY A 291 -12.03 -12.04 -9.64
C GLY A 291 -11.08 -10.83 -9.75
N ILE A 292 -11.26 -9.84 -8.87
CA ILE A 292 -10.43 -8.65 -8.80
C ILE A 292 -8.99 -9.02 -8.43
N GLU A 293 -8.82 -9.84 -7.40
CA GLU A 293 -7.52 -10.30 -6.94
C GLU A 293 -6.77 -11.12 -8.00
N MET A 294 -7.47 -11.93 -8.78
CA MET A 294 -6.89 -12.69 -9.90
C MET A 294 -6.38 -11.76 -11.01
N MET A 295 -7.18 -10.78 -11.43
CA MET A 295 -6.79 -9.78 -12.42
C MET A 295 -5.58 -8.97 -11.94
N MET A 296 -5.61 -8.48 -10.72
CA MET A 296 -4.52 -7.69 -10.14
C MET A 296 -3.24 -8.51 -9.96
N LYS A 297 -3.35 -9.79 -9.62
CA LYS A 297 -2.21 -10.71 -9.55
C LYS A 297 -1.50 -10.83 -10.90
N GLU A 298 -2.24 -10.99 -11.98
CA GLU A 298 -1.65 -11.01 -13.33
C GLU A 298 -1.05 -9.66 -13.68
N PHE A 299 -1.71 -8.56 -13.31
CA PHE A 299 -1.23 -7.21 -13.51
C PHE A 299 0.13 -6.98 -12.82
N PHE A 300 0.25 -7.31 -11.52
CA PHE A 300 1.50 -7.15 -10.79
C PHE A 300 2.62 -8.06 -11.30
N ARG A 301 2.29 -9.28 -11.72
CA ARG A 301 3.25 -10.18 -12.38
C ARG A 301 3.75 -9.59 -13.70
N THR A 302 2.89 -8.95 -14.45
CA THR A 302 3.24 -8.26 -15.70
C THR A 302 4.16 -7.08 -15.43
N LEU A 303 3.81 -6.21 -14.48
CA LEU A 303 4.67 -5.08 -14.09
C LEU A 303 6.08 -5.56 -13.67
N ARG A 304 6.16 -6.64 -12.90
CA ARG A 304 7.45 -7.21 -12.48
C ARG A 304 8.27 -7.71 -13.65
N ARG A 305 7.64 -8.39 -14.63
CA ARG A 305 8.33 -8.87 -15.85
C ARG A 305 8.91 -7.71 -16.64
N VAL A 306 8.15 -6.65 -16.83
CA VAL A 306 8.61 -5.44 -17.51
C VAL A 306 9.73 -4.76 -16.73
N ALA A 307 9.59 -4.60 -15.42
CA ALA A 307 10.61 -3.96 -14.57
C ALA A 307 11.94 -4.74 -14.57
N GLU A 308 11.90 -6.07 -14.54
CA GLU A 308 13.09 -6.93 -14.65
C GLU A 308 13.80 -6.73 -16.00
N LEU A 309 13.06 -6.74 -17.10
CA LEU A 309 13.60 -6.52 -18.45
C LEU A 309 14.12 -5.10 -18.63
N ASN A 310 13.37 -4.08 -18.20
CA ASN A 310 13.78 -2.69 -18.26
C ASN A 310 15.11 -2.46 -17.52
N LYS A 311 15.21 -2.95 -16.29
CA LYS A 311 16.44 -2.84 -15.49
C LYS A 311 17.64 -3.51 -16.18
N MET A 312 17.43 -4.69 -16.74
CA MET A 312 18.50 -5.42 -17.45
C MET A 312 18.93 -4.68 -18.73
N LEU A 313 17.97 -4.26 -19.56
CA LEU A 313 18.25 -3.59 -20.82
C LEU A 313 18.87 -2.21 -20.64
N LEU A 314 18.42 -1.41 -19.68
CA LEU A 314 19.05 -0.13 -19.36
C LEU A 314 20.52 -0.32 -18.95
N LYS A 315 20.85 -1.37 -18.20
CA LYS A 315 22.27 -1.69 -17.88
C LYS A 315 23.09 -2.12 -19.11
N ILE A 316 22.45 -2.81 -20.07
CA ILE A 316 23.09 -3.14 -21.36
C ILE A 316 23.37 -1.85 -22.15
N PHE A 317 22.39 -0.94 -22.19
CA PHE A 317 22.54 0.35 -22.84
C PHE A 317 23.60 1.22 -22.15
N ASP A 318 23.63 1.21 -20.80
CA ASP A 318 24.65 1.90 -20.02
C ASP A 318 26.07 1.50 -20.46
N LYS A 319 26.31 0.21 -20.57
CA LYS A 319 27.59 -0.32 -21.06
C LYS A 319 27.87 0.08 -22.52
N ALA A 320 26.87 0.05 -23.38
CA ALA A 320 27.04 0.34 -24.79
C ALA A 320 27.22 1.86 -25.08
N ILE A 321 26.53 2.73 -24.31
CA ILE A 321 26.46 4.16 -24.55
C ILE A 321 27.55 4.92 -23.79
N LEU A 322 27.76 4.61 -22.51
CA LEU A 322 28.65 5.41 -21.64
C LEU A 322 30.08 4.86 -21.54
N ASN A 323 30.28 3.56 -21.66
CA ASN A 323 31.55 2.94 -21.34
C ASN A 323 32.46 2.64 -22.56
N ASN A 324 32.25 3.22 -23.69
CA ASN A 324 33.16 3.17 -24.90
C ASN A 324 34.24 2.03 -24.93
N GLY A 325 33.99 0.89 -24.31
CA GLY A 325 34.89 -0.24 -24.27
C GLY A 325 35.87 -0.30 -23.06
N GLU A 326 35.92 0.71 -22.19
CA GLU A 326 36.69 0.61 -20.95
C GLU A 326 35.91 -0.20 -19.90
N GLU A 327 36.34 -1.43 -19.68
CA GLU A 327 35.79 -2.28 -18.61
C GLU A 327 36.64 -2.10 -17.33
N ALA A 328 35.96 -1.87 -16.20
CA ALA A 328 36.60 -1.92 -14.90
C ALA A 328 37.33 -3.28 -14.73
N GLU A 329 38.47 -3.29 -14.07
CA GLU A 329 39.24 -4.51 -13.82
C GLU A 329 38.40 -5.56 -13.07
N ALA A 330 38.48 -6.79 -13.53
CA ALA A 330 37.78 -7.91 -12.93
C ALA A 330 38.51 -8.43 -11.69
N VAL A 331 37.90 -8.45 -10.55
CA VAL A 331 38.41 -9.06 -9.32
C VAL A 331 37.78 -10.45 -9.18
N ILE A 332 38.60 -11.48 -9.21
CA ILE A 332 38.14 -12.86 -9.06
C ILE A 332 37.66 -13.08 -7.62
N ILE A 333 36.46 -13.61 -7.45
CA ILE A 333 35.91 -14.02 -6.16
C ILE A 333 36.20 -15.52 -5.94
N ASP A 334 35.82 -16.35 -6.91
CA ASP A 334 36.04 -17.79 -6.92
C ASP A 334 36.09 -18.33 -8.37
N ASP A 335 35.98 -19.65 -8.54
CA ASP A 335 35.99 -20.30 -9.86
C ASP A 335 34.78 -19.94 -10.74
N ASP A 336 33.69 -19.51 -10.14
CA ASP A 336 32.41 -19.28 -10.82
C ASP A 336 32.06 -17.82 -10.94
N PHE A 337 32.58 -16.98 -10.03
CA PHE A 337 32.20 -15.57 -9.94
C PHE A 337 33.40 -14.64 -9.88
N GLN A 338 33.18 -13.44 -10.41
CA GLN A 338 34.08 -12.29 -10.31
C GLN A 338 33.28 -11.03 -10.03
N ARG A 339 33.94 -10.02 -9.51
CA ARG A 339 33.38 -8.66 -9.34
C ARG A 339 34.00 -7.73 -10.38
N ARG A 340 33.17 -6.96 -11.04
CA ARG A 340 33.59 -5.88 -11.93
C ARG A 340 32.92 -4.58 -11.50
N GLY A 341 33.69 -3.62 -11.02
CA GLY A 341 33.15 -2.46 -10.34
C GLY A 341 32.33 -2.89 -9.10
N ASN A 342 31.07 -2.49 -9.03
CA ASN A 342 30.12 -2.88 -7.97
C ASN A 342 29.16 -4.02 -8.40
N MET A 343 29.46 -4.72 -9.49
CA MET A 343 28.61 -5.78 -10.04
C MET A 343 29.27 -7.16 -9.92
N ILE A 344 28.48 -8.17 -9.53
CA ILE A 344 28.89 -9.57 -9.61
C ILE A 344 28.62 -10.14 -10.99
N GLU A 345 29.60 -10.86 -11.53
CA GLU A 345 29.53 -11.53 -12.83
C GLU A 345 29.80 -13.04 -12.70
N ALA A 346 28.98 -13.83 -13.43
CA ALA A 346 29.31 -15.25 -13.66
C ALA A 346 30.45 -15.37 -14.67
N ARG A 347 31.52 -16.12 -14.34
CA ARG A 347 32.70 -16.30 -15.17
C ARG A 347 32.48 -17.32 -16.29
N LYS A 348 31.53 -18.23 -16.10
CA LYS A 348 31.26 -19.32 -17.04
C LYS A 348 29.93 -19.08 -17.77
N PRO A 349 29.89 -19.30 -19.09
CA PRO A 349 28.62 -19.29 -19.81
C PRO A 349 27.73 -20.44 -19.34
N ALA A 350 26.44 -20.22 -19.24
CA ALA A 350 25.44 -21.19 -18.80
C ALA A 350 25.68 -21.80 -17.39
N LEU A 351 26.41 -21.12 -16.50
CA LEU A 351 26.73 -21.59 -15.16
C LEU A 351 25.49 -22.09 -14.40
N PHE A 352 24.43 -21.25 -14.35
CA PHE A 352 23.19 -21.54 -13.61
C PHE A 352 22.34 -22.65 -14.23
N GLN A 353 22.57 -22.97 -15.51
CA GLN A 353 21.89 -24.10 -16.17
C GLN A 353 22.59 -25.42 -15.84
N ALA A 354 23.92 -25.39 -15.80
CA ALA A 354 24.74 -26.55 -15.48
C ALA A 354 24.68 -26.90 -13.98
N ARG A 355 24.70 -25.87 -13.11
CA ARG A 355 24.71 -26.01 -11.66
C ARG A 355 23.73 -24.98 -11.04
N PRO A 356 22.42 -25.30 -10.98
CA PRO A 356 21.42 -24.38 -10.51
C PRO A 356 21.62 -23.88 -9.08
N GLU A 357 22.24 -24.66 -8.21
CA GLU A 357 22.57 -24.30 -6.82
C GLU A 357 23.53 -23.10 -6.72
N THR A 358 24.35 -22.84 -7.76
CA THR A 358 25.25 -21.67 -7.80
C THR A 358 24.50 -20.34 -7.88
N ILE A 359 23.20 -20.37 -8.20
CA ILE A 359 22.35 -19.19 -8.08
C ILE A 359 22.41 -18.64 -6.64
N LEU A 360 22.39 -19.50 -5.64
CA LEU A 360 22.43 -19.08 -4.23
C LEU A 360 23.83 -18.61 -3.81
N ASP A 361 24.92 -19.19 -4.38
CA ASP A 361 26.29 -18.72 -4.15
C ASP A 361 26.43 -17.24 -4.55
N MET A 362 25.86 -16.85 -5.69
CA MET A 362 25.86 -15.45 -6.13
C MET A 362 25.29 -14.53 -5.05
N PHE A 363 24.19 -14.91 -4.39
CA PHE A 363 23.58 -14.10 -3.34
C PHE A 363 24.33 -14.17 -2.00
N LEU A 364 25.01 -15.28 -1.72
CA LEU A 364 25.95 -15.39 -0.58
C LEU A 364 27.12 -14.42 -0.75
N HIS A 365 27.72 -14.35 -1.94
CA HIS A 365 28.76 -13.36 -2.24
C HIS A 365 28.24 -11.92 -2.09
N MET A 366 27.03 -11.64 -2.58
CA MET A 366 26.40 -10.30 -2.42
C MET A 366 26.12 -9.95 -0.96
N ALA A 367 25.83 -10.92 -0.11
CA ALA A 367 25.61 -10.70 1.32
C ALA A 367 26.94 -10.49 2.05
N SER A 368 28.00 -11.21 1.66
CA SER A 368 29.31 -11.21 2.30
C SER A 368 30.17 -10.01 1.92
N ASP A 369 30.03 -9.50 0.68
CA ASP A 369 30.78 -8.33 0.18
C ASP A 369 29.87 -7.12 0.02
N SER A 370 30.07 -6.10 0.86
CA SER A 370 29.30 -4.87 0.82
C SER A 370 29.55 -4.04 -0.45
N THR A 371 30.64 -4.26 -1.15
CA THR A 371 30.98 -3.55 -2.41
C THR A 371 30.18 -4.06 -3.60
N ILE A 372 29.61 -5.26 -3.51
CA ILE A 372 28.73 -5.83 -4.54
C ILE A 372 27.32 -5.31 -4.34
N GLU A 373 26.88 -4.40 -5.17
CA GLU A 373 25.55 -3.77 -5.08
C GLU A 373 24.52 -4.37 -6.05
N SER A 374 24.99 -4.96 -7.14
CA SER A 374 24.11 -5.43 -8.20
C SER A 374 24.69 -6.58 -9.01
N VAL A 375 23.84 -7.19 -9.83
CA VAL A 375 24.22 -8.26 -10.76
C VAL A 375 24.48 -7.65 -12.14
N ALA A 376 25.53 -8.12 -12.81
CA ALA A 376 25.89 -7.70 -14.16
C ALA A 376 24.83 -8.13 -15.19
N PRO A 377 24.59 -7.36 -16.28
CA PRO A 377 23.51 -7.62 -17.25
C PRO A 377 23.58 -9.01 -17.88
N ALA A 378 24.76 -9.45 -18.29
CA ALA A 378 24.96 -10.79 -18.87
C ALA A 378 24.60 -11.89 -17.87
N THR A 379 24.97 -11.72 -16.60
CA THR A 379 24.66 -12.66 -15.51
C THR A 379 23.16 -12.64 -15.18
N MET A 380 22.52 -11.46 -15.20
CA MET A 380 21.04 -11.35 -15.07
C MET A 380 20.34 -12.13 -16.17
N ARG A 381 20.79 -12.01 -17.42
CA ARG A 381 20.23 -12.74 -18.57
C ARG A 381 20.42 -14.25 -18.42
N GLN A 382 21.59 -14.68 -17.98
CA GLN A 382 21.86 -16.12 -17.70
C GLN A 382 20.93 -16.63 -16.58
N LEU A 383 20.81 -15.89 -15.47
CA LEU A 383 19.93 -16.23 -14.37
C LEU A 383 18.47 -16.34 -14.81
N ARG A 384 18.00 -15.37 -15.59
CA ARG A 384 16.66 -15.37 -16.13
C ARG A 384 16.39 -16.57 -17.03
N THR A 385 17.33 -16.87 -17.93
CA THR A 385 17.24 -18.03 -18.82
C THR A 385 17.24 -19.35 -18.05
N ALA A 386 18.12 -19.48 -17.04
CA ALA A 386 18.18 -20.65 -16.18
C ALA A 386 16.88 -20.88 -15.42
N ARG A 387 16.36 -19.84 -14.74
CA ARG A 387 15.08 -19.92 -14.00
C ARG A 387 13.91 -20.42 -14.85
N ARG A 388 13.83 -19.96 -16.10
CA ARG A 388 12.76 -20.38 -17.04
C ARG A 388 12.88 -21.82 -17.51
N ARG A 389 14.06 -22.39 -17.43
CA ARG A 389 14.38 -23.76 -17.85
C ARG A 389 14.45 -24.76 -16.69
N LEU A 390 14.27 -24.31 -15.45
CA LEU A 390 14.21 -25.18 -14.29
C LEU A 390 13.02 -26.15 -14.42
N ASN A 391 13.33 -27.43 -14.40
CA ASN A 391 12.33 -28.50 -14.39
C ASN A 391 11.81 -28.79 -12.98
N LYS A 392 12.53 -28.34 -11.95
CA LYS A 392 12.23 -28.53 -10.53
C LYS A 392 12.58 -27.26 -9.76
N PHE A 393 11.87 -27.00 -8.70
CA PHE A 393 12.21 -25.91 -7.79
C PHE A 393 13.55 -26.13 -7.11
N LEU A 394 14.30 -25.05 -6.86
CA LEU A 394 15.66 -25.13 -6.30
C LEU A 394 15.70 -25.80 -4.92
N HIS A 395 14.67 -25.64 -4.08
CA HIS A 395 14.63 -26.29 -2.76
C HIS A 395 14.68 -27.82 -2.82
N THR A 396 14.39 -28.42 -3.97
CA THR A 396 14.50 -29.90 -4.13
C THR A 396 15.95 -30.38 -4.21
N LEU A 397 16.90 -29.48 -4.45
CA LEU A 397 18.33 -29.78 -4.54
C LEU A 397 18.98 -29.69 -3.15
N PRO A 398 19.64 -30.78 -2.63
CA PRO A 398 20.26 -30.76 -1.30
C PRO A 398 21.26 -29.61 -1.13
N ALA A 399 22.15 -29.40 -2.09
CA ALA A 399 23.15 -28.33 -2.03
C ALA A 399 22.50 -26.93 -2.02
N ALA A 400 21.37 -26.75 -2.68
CA ALA A 400 20.62 -25.47 -2.63
C ALA A 400 19.96 -25.24 -1.25
N ARG A 401 19.52 -26.31 -0.57
CA ARG A 401 18.97 -26.18 0.80
C ARG A 401 20.00 -25.70 1.80
N GLU A 402 21.19 -26.29 1.77
CA GLU A 402 22.31 -25.90 2.65
C GLU A 402 22.65 -24.41 2.47
N LYS A 403 22.80 -23.96 1.21
CA LYS A 403 23.10 -22.57 0.87
C LYS A 403 21.97 -21.61 1.24
N PHE A 404 20.72 -22.03 1.12
CA PHE A 404 19.59 -21.20 1.53
C PHE A 404 19.57 -20.98 3.04
N ILE A 405 19.83 -22.01 3.83
CA ILE A 405 19.95 -21.88 5.29
C ILE A 405 21.16 -21.03 5.67
N GLU A 406 22.27 -21.13 4.94
CA GLU A 406 23.42 -20.25 5.11
C GLU A 406 23.05 -18.80 4.85
N LEU A 407 22.30 -18.49 3.78
CA LEU A 407 21.76 -17.16 3.49
C LEU A 407 20.84 -16.67 4.61
N VAL A 408 19.93 -17.52 5.10
CA VAL A 408 19.01 -17.15 6.20
C VAL A 408 19.76 -16.80 7.47
N ARG A 409 20.90 -17.48 7.73
CA ARG A 409 21.78 -17.20 8.89
C ARG A 409 22.68 -15.98 8.69
N HIS A 410 22.87 -15.54 7.46
CA HIS A 410 23.81 -14.46 7.17
C HIS A 410 23.26 -13.08 7.59
N PRO A 411 23.94 -12.31 8.43
CA PRO A 411 23.40 -11.09 9.03
C PRO A 411 23.03 -10.00 8.03
N ASN A 412 23.74 -9.95 6.89
CA ASN A 412 23.50 -8.92 5.86
C ASN A 412 22.56 -9.39 4.73
N ALA A 413 22.10 -10.65 4.76
CA ALA A 413 21.28 -11.16 3.67
C ALA A 413 19.88 -10.56 3.64
N LEU A 414 19.31 -10.22 4.80
CA LEU A 414 17.91 -9.81 4.94
C LEU A 414 17.54 -8.59 4.09
N HIS A 415 18.36 -7.55 4.13
CA HIS A 415 18.03 -6.33 3.41
C HIS A 415 18.53 -6.32 1.96
N LYS A 416 19.64 -7.04 1.67
CA LYS A 416 20.33 -6.99 0.39
C LYS A 416 20.03 -8.21 -0.49
N ALA A 417 20.38 -9.40 -0.03
CA ALA A 417 20.23 -10.63 -0.82
C ALA A 417 18.76 -10.99 -1.05
N PHE A 418 17.94 -11.10 -0.01
CA PHE A 418 16.53 -11.47 -0.16
C PHE A 418 15.74 -10.48 -1.02
N SER A 419 16.01 -9.17 -0.90
CA SER A 419 15.39 -8.17 -1.75
C SER A 419 15.76 -8.35 -3.23
N GLN A 420 17.00 -8.69 -3.54
CA GLN A 420 17.42 -8.95 -4.92
C GLN A 420 16.90 -10.30 -5.41
N MET A 421 16.91 -11.35 -4.59
CA MET A 421 16.32 -12.66 -4.91
C MET A 421 14.84 -12.53 -5.29
N HIS A 422 14.11 -11.71 -4.54
CA HIS A 422 12.70 -11.41 -4.86
C HIS A 422 12.58 -10.69 -6.19
N LYS A 423 13.28 -9.56 -6.39
CA LYS A 423 13.25 -8.76 -7.62
C LYS A 423 13.66 -9.55 -8.86
N LEU A 424 14.66 -10.44 -8.72
CA LEU A 424 15.14 -11.29 -9.80
C LEU A 424 14.39 -12.64 -9.87
N GLY A 425 13.30 -12.83 -9.13
CA GLY A 425 12.43 -13.99 -9.18
C GLY A 425 13.03 -15.30 -8.66
N VAL A 426 14.11 -15.23 -7.91
CA VAL A 426 14.82 -16.43 -7.40
C VAL A 426 14.04 -17.08 -6.26
N LEU A 427 13.39 -16.28 -5.38
CA LEU A 427 12.52 -16.85 -4.33
C LEU A 427 11.37 -17.66 -4.92
N ALA A 428 10.76 -17.18 -6.02
CA ALA A 428 9.73 -17.91 -6.73
C ALA A 428 10.23 -19.17 -7.44
N ALA A 429 11.50 -19.20 -7.87
CA ALA A 429 12.15 -20.38 -8.43
C ALA A 429 12.66 -21.34 -7.34
N TYR A 430 12.90 -20.84 -6.14
CA TYR A 430 13.32 -21.63 -5.00
C TYR A 430 12.14 -22.37 -4.35
N LEU A 431 11.05 -21.64 -4.01
CA LEU A 431 9.95 -22.12 -3.20
C LEU A 431 8.63 -22.05 -3.98
N PRO A 432 7.95 -23.18 -4.24
CA PRO A 432 6.69 -23.18 -5.00
C PRO A 432 5.59 -22.36 -4.33
N GLN A 433 5.51 -22.36 -3.01
CA GLN A 433 4.55 -21.59 -2.23
C GLN A 433 4.77 -20.08 -2.42
N TRP A 434 6.04 -19.64 -2.43
CA TRP A 434 6.37 -18.25 -2.74
C TRP A 434 5.91 -17.84 -4.14
N ASN A 435 6.09 -18.74 -5.13
CA ASN A 435 5.60 -18.46 -6.48
C ASN A 435 4.08 -18.28 -6.53
N GLN A 436 3.34 -18.91 -5.65
CA GLN A 436 1.89 -18.74 -5.57
C GLN A 436 1.48 -17.36 -5.05
N ILE A 437 2.21 -16.78 -4.11
CA ILE A 437 1.89 -15.46 -3.53
C ILE A 437 2.47 -14.29 -4.33
N VAL A 438 3.33 -14.52 -5.33
CA VAL A 438 3.89 -13.44 -6.17
C VAL A 438 2.78 -12.66 -6.85
N GLY A 439 2.74 -11.36 -6.54
CA GLY A 439 1.72 -10.43 -7.04
C GLY A 439 0.34 -10.62 -6.43
N GLN A 440 0.17 -11.52 -5.44
CA GLN A 440 -1.10 -11.69 -4.75
C GLN A 440 -1.41 -10.46 -3.91
N MET A 441 -2.54 -9.82 -4.14
CA MET A 441 -3.05 -8.76 -3.28
C MET A 441 -4.28 -9.24 -2.49
N GLN A 442 -4.60 -8.48 -1.45
CA GLN A 442 -5.89 -8.50 -0.78
C GLN A 442 -6.64 -7.21 -1.16
N PHE A 443 -7.89 -7.35 -1.55
CA PHE A 443 -8.73 -6.21 -1.93
C PHE A 443 -9.33 -5.58 -0.67
N ASP A 444 -8.49 -4.85 0.07
CA ASP A 444 -8.84 -4.09 1.27
C ASP A 444 -7.98 -2.82 1.39
N LEU A 445 -8.30 -1.93 2.32
CA LEU A 445 -7.54 -0.71 2.59
C LEU A 445 -6.47 -0.89 3.69
N PHE A 446 -6.39 -2.06 4.31
CA PHE A 446 -5.43 -2.34 5.36
C PHE A 446 -4.04 -2.62 4.81
N HIS A 447 -3.96 -3.45 3.75
CA HIS A 447 -2.72 -3.78 3.07
C HIS A 447 -2.41 -2.72 2.01
N VAL A 448 -1.16 -2.30 1.92
CA VAL A 448 -0.69 -1.33 0.92
C VAL A 448 0.13 -2.02 -0.16
N TYR A 449 0.58 -3.26 0.09
CA TYR A 449 1.47 -4.04 -0.76
C TYR A 449 0.90 -5.42 -1.05
N THR A 450 1.43 -6.06 -2.09
CA THR A 450 1.19 -7.49 -2.35
C THR A 450 1.83 -8.34 -1.25
N VAL A 451 1.35 -9.57 -1.08
CA VAL A 451 1.78 -10.51 -0.02
C VAL A 451 3.28 -10.79 -0.08
N ASP A 452 3.83 -10.97 -1.27
CA ASP A 452 5.26 -11.19 -1.48
C ASP A 452 6.11 -9.95 -1.14
N GLU A 453 5.69 -8.76 -1.55
CA GLU A 453 6.40 -7.52 -1.20
C GLU A 453 6.29 -7.22 0.30
N HIS A 454 5.12 -7.46 0.91
CA HIS A 454 4.91 -7.35 2.35
C HIS A 454 5.92 -8.22 3.11
N SER A 455 6.06 -9.50 2.74
CA SER A 455 7.01 -10.42 3.38
C SER A 455 8.47 -9.95 3.24
N ILE A 456 8.86 -9.39 2.08
CA ILE A 456 10.19 -8.80 1.90
C ILE A 456 10.39 -7.55 2.77
N ARG A 457 9.37 -6.71 2.90
CA ARG A 457 9.42 -5.54 3.79
C ARG A 457 9.52 -5.94 5.25
N LEU A 458 8.83 -7.00 5.65
CA LEU A 458 8.93 -7.56 6.99
C LEU A 458 10.37 -8.00 7.30
N LEU A 459 11.04 -8.69 6.38
CA LEU A 459 12.46 -9.04 6.53
C LEU A 459 13.37 -7.81 6.68
N LYS A 460 13.08 -6.72 5.93
CA LYS A 460 13.81 -5.45 6.09
C LYS A 460 13.59 -4.84 7.47
N HIS A 461 12.37 -4.88 8.00
CA HIS A 461 12.08 -4.38 9.36
C HIS A 461 12.79 -5.21 10.43
N ILE A 462 12.85 -6.54 10.29
CA ILE A 462 13.64 -7.39 11.20
C ILE A 462 15.13 -6.97 11.18
N HIS A 463 15.68 -6.67 10.01
CA HIS A 463 17.06 -6.18 9.90
C HIS A 463 17.28 -4.88 10.68
N LEU A 464 16.31 -3.95 10.65
CA LEU A 464 16.42 -2.68 11.39
C LEU A 464 16.51 -2.87 12.91
N PHE A 465 16.04 -3.99 13.46
CA PHE A 465 16.13 -4.27 14.90
C PHE A 465 17.57 -4.54 15.38
N SER A 466 18.49 -4.83 14.47
CA SER A 466 19.92 -4.98 14.79
C SER A 466 20.66 -3.64 14.90
N ASP A 467 20.07 -2.55 14.46
CA ASP A 467 20.70 -1.23 14.44
C ASP A 467 20.16 -0.36 15.60
N ALA A 468 21.06 0.02 16.50
CA ALA A 468 20.75 0.85 17.66
C ALA A 468 20.15 2.23 17.30
N ASN A 469 20.40 2.75 16.10
CA ASN A 469 19.81 4.02 15.64
C ASN A 469 18.27 3.94 15.46
N ASN A 470 17.73 2.75 15.40
CA ASN A 470 16.28 2.52 15.30
C ASN A 470 15.60 2.34 16.66
N HIS A 471 16.32 2.49 17.77
CA HIS A 471 15.79 2.28 19.11
C HIS A 471 14.58 3.18 19.43
N ASP A 472 14.58 4.44 19.02
CA ASP A 472 13.45 5.34 19.26
C ASP A 472 12.18 4.89 18.56
N ARG A 473 12.33 4.26 17.39
CA ARG A 473 11.22 3.74 16.59
C ARG A 473 10.74 2.36 17.05
N HIS A 474 11.69 1.49 17.46
CA HIS A 474 11.42 0.09 17.81
C HIS A 474 12.10 -0.34 19.10
N PRO A 475 11.85 0.34 20.26
CA PRO A 475 12.65 0.16 21.47
C PRO A 475 12.68 -1.29 21.94
N ILE A 476 11.52 -1.94 22.03
CA ILE A 476 11.41 -3.32 22.51
C ILE A 476 12.13 -4.33 21.61
N CYS A 477 11.99 -4.18 20.30
CA CYS A 477 12.63 -5.09 19.35
C CYS A 477 14.14 -4.88 19.28
N CYS A 478 14.63 -3.64 19.36
CA CYS A 478 16.06 -3.35 19.43
C CYS A 478 16.69 -3.83 20.74
N GLU A 479 15.92 -3.97 21.82
CA GLU A 479 16.39 -4.58 23.06
C GLU A 479 16.43 -6.12 22.97
N ILE A 480 15.43 -6.74 22.34
CA ILE A 480 15.21 -8.19 22.36
C ILE A 480 15.96 -8.90 21.23
N TYR A 481 15.87 -8.41 20.00
CA TYR A 481 16.42 -9.07 18.82
C TYR A 481 17.92 -9.41 18.92
N PRO A 482 18.79 -8.56 19.49
CA PRO A 482 20.19 -8.93 19.70
C PRO A 482 20.38 -10.14 20.64
N LYS A 483 19.45 -10.40 21.55
CA LYS A 483 19.49 -11.49 22.53
C LYS A 483 19.02 -12.81 21.96
N ILE A 484 18.23 -12.79 20.86
CA ILE A 484 17.76 -13.98 20.18
C ILE A 484 18.96 -14.73 19.60
N GLN A 485 19.16 -15.98 20.04
CA GLN A 485 20.32 -16.78 19.62
C GLN A 485 20.15 -17.31 18.20
N LYS A 486 18.99 -17.84 17.83
CA LYS A 486 18.69 -18.47 16.53
C LYS A 486 17.80 -17.55 15.69
N LYS A 487 18.39 -16.49 15.16
CA LYS A 487 17.66 -15.49 14.37
C LYS A 487 17.02 -16.06 13.11
N GLU A 488 17.62 -17.14 12.57
CA GLU A 488 17.10 -17.87 11.42
C GLU A 488 15.66 -18.39 11.63
N LEU A 489 15.26 -18.72 12.85
CA LEU A 489 13.89 -19.19 13.13
C LEU A 489 12.87 -18.08 12.97
N LEU A 490 13.22 -16.85 13.40
CA LEU A 490 12.37 -15.67 13.17
C LEU A 490 12.25 -15.34 11.68
N ILE A 491 13.37 -15.42 10.95
CA ILE A 491 13.43 -15.14 9.51
C ILE A 491 12.58 -16.14 8.73
N LEU A 492 12.68 -17.43 9.06
CA LEU A 492 11.85 -18.47 8.46
C LEU A 492 10.36 -18.25 8.78
N ALA A 493 10.02 -17.93 10.04
CA ALA A 493 8.67 -17.59 10.40
C ALA A 493 8.15 -16.38 9.59
N ALA A 494 8.98 -15.36 9.38
CA ALA A 494 8.67 -14.19 8.58
C ALA A 494 8.45 -14.53 7.08
N ILE A 495 9.17 -15.48 6.53
CA ILE A 495 8.99 -15.94 5.13
C ILE A 495 7.66 -16.68 4.98
N PHE A 496 7.24 -17.43 5.99
CA PHE A 496 6.10 -18.33 5.91
C PHE A 496 4.79 -17.79 6.52
N HIS A 497 4.81 -16.68 7.28
CA HIS A 497 3.63 -16.23 8.06
C HIS A 497 2.38 -16.04 7.19
N ASP A 498 2.53 -15.53 5.99
CA ASP A 498 1.45 -15.24 5.03
C ASP A 498 1.48 -16.12 3.76
N ILE A 499 2.33 -17.14 3.72
CA ILE A 499 2.54 -17.97 2.53
C ILE A 499 1.27 -18.70 2.08
N GLY A 500 0.33 -18.93 2.99
CA GLY A 500 -0.96 -19.59 2.75
C GLY A 500 -2.03 -18.71 2.14
N LYS A 501 -1.83 -17.37 2.04
CA LYS A 501 -2.84 -16.44 1.54
C LYS A 501 -3.26 -16.73 0.09
N GLY A 502 -4.53 -16.49 -0.21
CA GLY A 502 -5.11 -16.68 -1.55
C GLY A 502 -5.42 -18.14 -1.94
N ARG A 503 -5.26 -19.10 -1.03
CA ARG A 503 -5.51 -20.54 -1.29
C ARG A 503 -6.80 -21.10 -0.68
N GLY A 504 -7.56 -20.26 0.03
CA GLY A 504 -8.73 -20.67 0.80
C GLY A 504 -8.36 -21.34 2.12
N GLY A 505 -9.27 -21.31 3.10
CA GLY A 505 -9.00 -21.77 4.47
C GLY A 505 -8.18 -20.78 5.31
N ASP A 506 -7.75 -21.23 6.49
CA ASP A 506 -6.91 -20.44 7.38
C ASP A 506 -5.45 -20.44 6.89
N HIS A 507 -4.99 -19.30 6.39
CA HIS A 507 -3.62 -19.13 5.86
C HIS A 507 -2.54 -19.40 6.91
N SER A 508 -2.83 -19.14 8.20
CA SER A 508 -1.89 -19.36 9.29
C SER A 508 -1.68 -20.83 9.57
N GLU A 509 -2.74 -21.65 9.47
CA GLU A 509 -2.64 -23.11 9.60
C GLU A 509 -1.90 -23.72 8.42
N ILE A 510 -2.29 -23.36 7.19
CA ILE A 510 -1.62 -23.81 5.96
C ILE A 510 -0.13 -23.45 6.00
N GLY A 511 0.18 -22.20 6.34
CA GLY A 511 1.55 -21.71 6.43
C GLY A 511 2.37 -22.43 7.50
N ALA A 512 1.77 -22.76 8.63
CA ALA A 512 2.45 -23.47 9.72
C ALA A 512 2.86 -24.91 9.34
N ASP A 513 1.98 -25.64 8.66
CA ASP A 513 2.28 -26.99 8.21
C ASP A 513 3.41 -26.98 7.17
N GLU A 514 3.34 -26.06 6.20
CA GLU A 514 4.37 -25.90 5.18
C GLU A 514 5.71 -25.41 5.75
N ALA A 515 5.68 -24.52 6.74
CA ALA A 515 6.88 -24.07 7.43
C ALA A 515 7.54 -25.23 8.21
N PHE A 516 6.77 -26.09 8.85
CA PHE A 516 7.26 -27.25 9.55
C PHE A 516 7.99 -28.21 8.60
N ASP A 517 7.32 -28.58 7.51
CA ASP A 517 7.88 -29.49 6.50
C ASP A 517 9.14 -28.92 5.86
N PHE A 518 9.13 -27.63 5.50
CA PHE A 518 10.28 -26.92 4.98
C PHE A 518 11.47 -26.96 5.95
N CYS A 519 11.25 -26.67 7.23
CA CYS A 519 12.31 -26.70 8.24
C CYS A 519 12.95 -28.10 8.37
N ILE A 520 12.14 -29.15 8.40
CA ILE A 520 12.63 -30.54 8.46
C ILE A 520 13.44 -30.88 7.20
N GLU A 521 12.92 -30.55 6.02
CA GLU A 521 13.63 -30.80 4.74
C GLU A 521 14.96 -30.04 4.64
N HIS A 522 15.08 -28.91 5.30
CA HIS A 522 16.28 -28.06 5.34
C HIS A 522 17.21 -28.36 6.53
N GLY A 523 16.98 -29.49 7.23
CA GLY A 523 17.88 -30.00 8.25
C GLY A 523 17.80 -29.33 9.61
N LEU A 524 16.73 -28.56 9.89
CA LEU A 524 16.46 -28.04 11.22
C LEU A 524 15.96 -29.17 12.13
N SER A 525 16.22 -29.05 13.43
CA SER A 525 15.72 -30.00 14.41
C SER A 525 14.19 -29.89 14.57
N LYS A 526 13.58 -30.99 15.00
CA LYS A 526 12.12 -31.03 15.23
C LYS A 526 11.61 -29.98 16.23
N PRO A 527 12.32 -29.62 17.32
CA PRO A 527 11.94 -28.53 18.19
C PRO A 527 11.96 -27.16 17.48
N GLU A 528 12.99 -26.89 16.67
CA GLU A 528 13.10 -25.66 15.88
C GLU A 528 11.97 -25.55 14.85
N ALA A 529 11.72 -26.63 14.08
CA ALA A 529 10.61 -26.68 13.14
C ALA A 529 9.24 -26.42 13.82
N LYS A 530 9.03 -27.00 15.02
CA LYS A 530 7.83 -26.73 15.82
C LYS A 530 7.71 -25.27 16.29
N LEU A 531 8.83 -24.62 16.62
CA LEU A 531 8.83 -23.21 17.01
C LEU A 531 8.49 -22.31 15.83
N VAL A 532 9.08 -22.54 14.66
CA VAL A 532 8.74 -21.80 13.43
C VAL A 532 7.27 -21.98 13.07
N ALA A 533 6.78 -23.21 13.03
CA ALA A 533 5.38 -23.50 12.74
C ALA A 533 4.42 -22.84 13.76
N TRP A 534 4.79 -22.85 15.06
CA TRP A 534 3.99 -22.17 16.08
C TRP A 534 3.96 -20.65 15.88
N LEU A 535 5.08 -20.04 15.52
CA LEU A 535 5.15 -18.61 15.22
C LEU A 535 4.27 -18.24 14.03
N VAL A 536 4.35 -19.03 12.94
CA VAL A 536 3.50 -18.84 11.75
C VAL A 536 2.02 -18.98 12.10
N LYS A 537 1.63 -20.05 12.82
CA LYS A 537 0.24 -20.27 13.23
C LYS A 537 -0.29 -19.14 14.12
N ASN A 538 0.55 -18.54 14.95
CA ASN A 538 0.15 -17.59 15.98
C ASN A 538 0.66 -16.16 15.70
N HIS A 539 1.08 -15.82 14.46
CA HIS A 539 1.67 -14.52 14.17
C HIS A 539 0.72 -13.34 14.46
N LEU A 540 -0.60 -13.55 14.33
CA LEU A 540 -1.63 -12.57 14.67
C LEU A 540 -2.00 -12.52 16.16
N LEU A 541 -1.59 -13.53 16.95
CA LEU A 541 -2.05 -13.71 18.33
C LEU A 541 -1.76 -12.47 19.20
N MET A 542 -0.56 -11.91 19.10
CA MET A 542 -0.18 -10.77 19.94
C MET A 542 -0.88 -9.48 19.49
N SER A 543 -0.98 -9.23 18.19
CA SER A 543 -1.64 -8.03 17.65
C SER A 543 -3.14 -8.05 17.95
N VAL A 544 -3.80 -9.20 17.78
CA VAL A 544 -5.23 -9.41 18.11
C VAL A 544 -5.47 -9.24 19.61
N THR A 545 -4.63 -9.84 20.45
CA THR A 545 -4.79 -9.72 21.91
C THR A 545 -4.62 -8.27 22.35
N ALA A 546 -3.58 -7.57 21.84
CA ALA A 546 -3.31 -6.19 22.21
C ALA A 546 -4.44 -5.24 21.77
N GLN A 547 -4.95 -5.41 20.57
CA GLN A 547 -5.93 -4.49 19.97
C GLN A 547 -7.38 -4.83 20.31
N ARG A 548 -7.72 -6.10 20.54
CA ARG A 548 -9.10 -6.57 20.74
C ARG A 548 -9.43 -7.13 22.12
N ARG A 549 -8.49 -7.09 23.07
CA ARG A 549 -8.73 -7.58 24.45
C ARG A 549 -8.33 -6.52 25.46
N ASP A 550 -8.93 -6.59 26.63
CA ASP A 550 -8.53 -5.73 27.74
C ASP A 550 -7.24 -6.25 28.38
N ILE A 551 -6.09 -5.73 27.94
CA ILE A 551 -4.77 -6.14 28.43
C ILE A 551 -4.48 -5.69 29.87
N TYR A 552 -5.37 -4.92 30.47
CA TYR A 552 -5.30 -4.55 31.89
C TYR A 552 -6.00 -5.57 32.80
N ASP A 553 -6.80 -6.46 32.19
CA ASP A 553 -7.40 -7.60 32.88
C ASP A 553 -6.34 -8.70 33.08
N PRO A 554 -6.03 -9.08 34.32
CA PRO A 554 -5.07 -10.14 34.62
C PRO A 554 -5.42 -11.49 33.97
N ASP A 555 -6.71 -11.80 33.81
CA ASP A 555 -7.15 -13.06 33.18
C ASP A 555 -6.76 -13.09 31.69
N VAL A 556 -6.84 -11.97 31.00
CA VAL A 556 -6.43 -11.85 29.58
C VAL A 556 -4.92 -12.09 29.47
N ILE A 557 -4.13 -11.51 30.38
CA ILE A 557 -2.66 -11.70 30.40
C ILE A 557 -2.32 -13.18 30.66
N ILE A 558 -2.99 -13.81 31.61
CA ILE A 558 -2.77 -15.24 31.94
C ILE A 558 -3.18 -16.14 30.77
N GLU A 559 -4.30 -15.86 30.11
CA GLU A 559 -4.74 -16.60 28.92
C GLU A 559 -3.72 -16.49 27.79
N PHE A 560 -3.25 -15.28 27.52
CA PHE A 560 -2.22 -15.04 26.51
C PHE A 560 -0.90 -15.73 26.89
N ALA A 561 -0.46 -15.63 28.14
CA ALA A 561 0.75 -16.27 28.62
C ALA A 561 0.68 -17.81 28.54
N LYS A 562 -0.50 -18.42 28.78
CA LYS A 562 -0.72 -19.86 28.59
C LYS A 562 -0.59 -20.30 27.13
N LYS A 563 -1.01 -19.47 26.19
CA LYS A 563 -0.86 -19.71 24.74
C LYS A 563 0.59 -19.58 24.30
N VAL A 564 1.30 -18.57 24.81
CA VAL A 564 2.72 -18.32 24.51
C VAL A 564 3.63 -19.36 25.15
N ARG A 565 3.39 -19.74 26.41
CA ARG A 565 4.05 -20.77 27.21
C ARG A 565 5.38 -20.40 27.85
N ASP A 566 6.28 -19.74 27.12
CA ASP A 566 7.64 -19.41 27.57
C ASP A 566 8.12 -18.06 27.05
N GLU A 567 9.19 -17.54 27.66
CA GLU A 567 9.76 -16.23 27.28
C GLU A 567 10.39 -16.27 25.89
N GLU A 568 11.00 -17.38 25.49
CA GLU A 568 11.61 -17.50 24.18
C GLU A 568 10.59 -17.26 23.06
N ARG A 569 9.42 -17.93 23.12
CA ARG A 569 8.34 -17.70 22.17
C ARG A 569 7.81 -16.28 22.19
N LEU A 570 7.72 -15.68 23.37
CA LEU A 570 7.28 -14.30 23.53
C LEU A 570 8.22 -13.32 22.83
N GLU A 571 9.53 -13.53 22.95
CA GLU A 571 10.57 -12.71 22.33
C GLU A 571 10.53 -12.80 20.78
N TYR A 572 10.39 -14.00 20.24
CA TYR A 572 10.21 -14.18 18.81
C TYR A 572 8.91 -13.55 18.31
N LEU A 573 7.81 -13.77 19.05
CA LEU A 573 6.48 -13.31 18.65
C LEU A 573 6.38 -11.78 18.61
N VAL A 574 6.96 -11.08 19.59
CA VAL A 574 6.93 -9.61 19.58
C VAL A 574 7.71 -9.03 18.42
N CYS A 575 8.89 -9.59 18.10
CA CYS A 575 9.68 -9.14 16.96
C CYS A 575 8.95 -9.39 15.63
N LEU A 576 8.33 -10.56 15.48
CA LEU A 576 7.52 -10.89 14.31
C LEU A 576 6.32 -9.94 14.16
N THR A 577 5.56 -9.74 15.25
CA THR A 577 4.36 -8.89 15.26
C THR A 577 4.68 -7.43 14.92
N VAL A 578 5.74 -6.87 15.50
CA VAL A 578 6.14 -5.48 15.22
C VAL A 578 6.60 -5.33 13.78
N ALA A 579 7.39 -6.27 13.27
CA ALA A 579 7.85 -6.24 11.87
C ALA A 579 6.69 -6.36 10.90
N ASP A 580 5.71 -7.22 11.20
CA ASP A 580 4.51 -7.45 10.39
C ASP A 580 3.64 -6.17 10.30
N ILE A 581 3.32 -5.54 11.43
CA ILE A 581 2.56 -4.28 11.45
C ILE A 581 3.27 -3.18 10.65
N CYS A 582 4.59 -3.04 10.83
CA CYS A 582 5.39 -2.04 10.11
C CYS A 582 5.46 -2.30 8.60
N ALA A 583 5.43 -3.57 8.20
CA ALA A 583 5.51 -3.98 6.80
C ALA A 583 4.17 -3.88 6.07
N THR A 584 3.05 -3.99 6.79
CA THR A 584 1.70 -3.96 6.21
C THR A 584 1.36 -2.57 5.69
N ASN A 585 1.52 -1.56 6.53
CA ASN A 585 1.33 -0.16 6.18
C ASN A 585 2.16 0.70 7.16
N PRO A 586 3.05 1.57 6.67
CA PRO A 586 3.88 2.44 7.53
C PRO A 586 3.10 3.33 8.49
N GLU A 587 1.86 3.70 8.14
CA GLU A 587 0.99 4.56 8.96
C GLU A 587 0.37 3.82 10.15
N LEU A 588 0.36 2.49 10.12
CA LEU A 588 -0.19 1.68 11.21
C LEU A 588 0.69 1.66 12.46
N TRP A 589 2.00 1.89 12.30
CA TRP A 589 2.95 1.89 13.42
C TRP A 589 3.03 3.25 14.08
N ASN A 590 2.17 3.49 15.05
CA ASN A 590 2.13 4.72 15.83
C ASN A 590 2.57 4.51 17.30
N SER A 591 2.67 5.60 18.05
CA SER A 591 3.07 5.59 19.45
C SER A 591 2.11 4.80 20.36
N TRP A 592 0.81 4.78 20.03
CA TRP A 592 -0.19 4.01 20.77
C TRP A 592 0.03 2.51 20.62
N LYS A 593 0.11 1.98 19.38
CA LYS A 593 0.35 0.55 19.15
C LYS A 593 1.67 0.08 19.76
N ARG A 594 2.71 0.90 19.63
CA ARG A 594 4.00 0.64 20.27
C ARG A 594 3.86 0.44 21.78
N THR A 595 3.17 1.34 22.46
CA THR A 595 2.97 1.28 23.91
C THR A 595 2.10 0.08 24.30
N LEU A 596 1.04 -0.18 23.53
CA LEU A 596 0.11 -1.27 23.77
C LEU A 596 0.80 -2.65 23.70
N LEU A 597 1.62 -2.87 22.66
CA LEU A 597 2.38 -4.11 22.50
C LEU A 597 3.47 -4.25 23.59
N ALA A 598 4.13 -3.14 23.97
CA ALA A 598 5.11 -3.15 25.05
C ALA A 598 4.46 -3.53 26.40
N GLU A 599 3.30 -2.98 26.71
CA GLU A 599 2.57 -3.30 27.94
C GLU A 599 2.15 -4.78 27.98
N LEU A 600 1.62 -5.30 26.88
CA LEU A 600 1.28 -6.72 26.75
C LEU A 600 2.52 -7.60 26.93
N PHE A 601 3.64 -7.25 26.27
CA PHE A 601 4.89 -7.99 26.38
C PHE A 601 5.39 -8.07 27.82
N TYR A 602 5.60 -6.92 28.47
CA TYR A 602 6.16 -6.89 29.83
C TYR A 602 5.21 -7.50 30.87
N SER A 603 3.91 -7.34 30.70
CA SER A 603 2.93 -7.96 31.60
C SER A 603 2.94 -9.47 31.47
N THR A 604 3.03 -9.99 30.22
CA THR A 604 3.14 -11.42 29.94
C THR A 604 4.47 -12.00 30.47
N GLN A 605 5.58 -11.29 30.24
CA GLN A 605 6.89 -11.71 30.75
C GLN A 605 6.89 -11.83 32.26
N ARG A 606 6.30 -10.87 32.96
CA ARG A 606 6.15 -10.96 34.42
C ARG A 606 5.30 -12.15 34.85
N ALA A 607 4.21 -12.44 34.12
CA ALA A 607 3.35 -13.59 34.42
C ALA A 607 4.08 -14.92 34.20
N LEU A 608 4.84 -15.07 33.12
CA LEU A 608 5.64 -16.26 32.82
C LEU A 608 6.72 -16.49 33.90
N ARG A 609 7.43 -15.44 34.36
CA ARG A 609 8.48 -15.52 35.40
C ARG A 609 7.95 -15.88 36.79
N ARG A 610 6.73 -15.46 37.12
CA ARG A 610 6.10 -15.78 38.40
C ARG A 610 5.53 -17.21 38.45
N GLY A 611 5.35 -17.85 37.31
CA GLY A 611 4.64 -19.10 37.15
C GLY A 611 3.12 -18.89 36.99
N LEU A 612 2.54 -19.57 36.02
CA LEU A 612 1.13 -19.43 35.61
C LEU A 612 0.12 -19.92 36.66
N GLU A 613 0.60 -20.60 37.69
CA GLU A 613 -0.22 -21.14 38.80
C GLU A 613 -0.43 -20.10 39.91
N ASN A 614 0.33 -19.00 39.91
CA ASN A 614 0.20 -17.91 40.88
C ASN A 614 -0.50 -16.72 40.24
N PRO A 615 -1.85 -16.63 40.28
CA PRO A 615 -2.58 -15.50 39.75
C PRO A 615 -2.11 -14.20 40.43
N VAL A 616 -2.00 -13.13 39.67
CA VAL A 616 -1.74 -11.81 40.20
C VAL A 616 -2.83 -11.49 41.21
N ASP A 617 -2.50 -11.32 42.49
CA ASP A 617 -3.49 -10.86 43.46
C ASP A 617 -3.93 -9.43 43.07
N VAL A 618 -5.10 -9.32 42.51
CA VAL A 618 -5.75 -8.07 42.08
C VAL A 618 -5.72 -7.06 43.23
N ARG A 619 -5.89 -7.54 44.47
CA ARG A 619 -5.84 -6.68 45.69
C ARG A 619 -4.44 -6.15 45.96
N GLU A 620 -3.40 -6.94 45.66
CA GLU A 620 -1.99 -6.50 45.79
C GLU A 620 -1.66 -5.43 44.75
N ARG A 621 -2.09 -5.59 43.53
CA ARG A 621 -1.90 -4.59 42.46
C ARG A 621 -2.62 -3.28 42.79
N ILE A 622 -3.83 -3.34 43.26
CA ILE A 622 -4.58 -2.15 43.73
C ILE A 622 -3.83 -1.45 44.86
N ARG A 623 -3.41 -2.19 45.90
CA ARG A 623 -2.65 -1.64 47.01
C ARG A 623 -1.33 -0.99 46.55
N HIS A 624 -0.61 -1.65 45.66
CA HIS A 624 0.62 -1.12 45.10
C HIS A 624 0.39 0.22 44.39
N ASN A 625 -0.60 0.27 43.44
CA ASN A 625 -0.94 1.49 42.74
C ASN A 625 -1.36 2.62 43.66
N GLN A 626 -2.15 2.30 44.70
CA GLN A 626 -2.57 3.28 45.72
C GLN A 626 -1.38 3.80 46.54
N GLN A 627 -0.48 2.93 46.97
CA GLN A 627 0.72 3.34 47.75
C GLN A 627 1.62 4.26 46.93
N MET A 628 1.90 3.90 45.67
CA MET A 628 2.75 4.71 44.80
C MET A 628 2.09 6.04 44.41
N ALA A 629 0.79 6.05 44.12
CA ALA A 629 0.03 7.27 43.83
C ALA A 629 -0.04 8.18 45.07
N SER A 630 -0.28 7.62 46.26
CA SER A 630 -0.27 8.39 47.52
C SER A 630 1.08 9.06 47.80
N ALA A 631 2.18 8.36 47.48
CA ALA A 631 3.53 8.95 47.65
C ALA A 631 3.74 10.15 46.71
N LEU A 632 3.21 10.10 45.46
CA LEU A 632 3.25 11.23 44.53
C LEU A 632 2.38 12.40 45.00
N LEU A 633 1.14 12.11 45.42
CA LEU A 633 0.20 13.13 45.90
C LEU A 633 0.71 13.86 47.15
N ARG A 634 1.38 13.15 48.05
CA ARG A 634 2.02 13.79 49.23
C ARG A 634 3.15 14.73 48.81
N LYS A 635 3.91 14.42 47.76
CA LYS A 635 4.92 15.35 47.22
C LYS A 635 4.30 16.61 46.64
N GLU A 636 3.08 16.53 46.15
CA GLU A 636 2.28 17.67 45.66
C GLU A 636 1.62 18.48 46.79
N GLY A 637 1.81 18.06 48.06
CA GLY A 637 1.36 18.78 49.26
C GLY A 637 0.02 18.32 49.83
N PHE A 638 -0.61 17.27 49.32
CA PHE A 638 -1.90 16.76 49.82
C PHE A 638 -1.70 15.87 51.06
N SER A 639 -2.56 16.03 52.04
CA SER A 639 -2.57 15.18 53.25
C SER A 639 -3.14 13.77 52.97
N SER A 640 -2.74 12.79 53.76
CA SER A 640 -3.27 11.43 53.70
C SER A 640 -4.79 11.38 53.85
N ARG A 641 -5.35 12.27 54.69
CA ARG A 641 -6.81 12.34 54.93
C ARG A 641 -7.58 12.83 53.69
N GLU A 642 -7.08 13.83 53.00
CA GLU A 642 -7.71 14.32 51.77
C GLU A 642 -7.71 13.26 50.68
N ILE A 643 -6.58 12.53 50.49
CA ILE A 643 -6.44 11.44 49.56
C ILE A 643 -7.43 10.31 49.90
N GLU A 644 -7.51 9.87 51.15
CA GLU A 644 -8.42 8.81 51.59
C GLU A 644 -9.90 9.17 51.38
N VAL A 645 -10.30 10.41 51.69
CA VAL A 645 -11.67 10.90 51.52
C VAL A 645 -12.03 10.88 50.00
N LEU A 646 -11.13 11.32 49.12
CA LEU A 646 -11.34 11.26 47.71
C LEU A 646 -11.46 9.81 47.23
N TRP A 647 -10.56 8.91 47.65
CA TRP A 647 -10.51 7.53 47.20
C TRP A 647 -11.69 6.67 47.68
N GLN A 648 -12.32 7.03 48.81
CA GLN A 648 -13.57 6.37 49.24
C GLN A 648 -14.70 6.50 48.26
N ARG A 649 -14.67 7.50 47.40
CA ARG A 649 -15.65 7.73 46.33
C ARG A 649 -15.42 6.81 45.12
N PHE A 650 -14.22 6.25 44.96
CA PHE A 650 -13.85 5.48 43.80
C PHE A 650 -14.10 3.97 44.00
N LYS A 651 -14.36 3.26 42.90
CA LYS A 651 -14.45 1.79 42.90
C LYS A 651 -13.07 1.19 42.71
N ALA A 652 -12.91 -0.09 43.08
CA ALA A 652 -11.67 -0.83 42.98
C ALA A 652 -11.12 -0.90 41.55
N ASP A 653 -12.01 -1.00 40.58
CA ASP A 653 -11.67 -1.05 39.14
C ASP A 653 -10.86 0.17 38.68
N TYR A 654 -11.09 1.36 39.25
CA TYR A 654 -10.34 2.56 38.94
C TYR A 654 -8.83 2.38 39.19
N PHE A 655 -8.50 1.85 40.40
CA PHE A 655 -7.12 1.61 40.78
C PHE A 655 -6.44 0.45 40.06
N LEU A 656 -7.22 -0.47 39.52
CA LEU A 656 -6.74 -1.60 38.73
C LEU A 656 -6.36 -1.20 37.32
N ARG A 657 -7.15 -0.32 36.70
CA ARG A 657 -7.05 0.04 35.28
C ARG A 657 -6.14 1.25 35.02
N HIS A 658 -5.86 2.07 36.04
CA HIS A 658 -4.98 3.23 35.94
C HIS A 658 -3.63 2.95 36.59
N THR A 659 -2.57 3.49 36.01
CA THR A 659 -1.24 3.50 36.63
C THR A 659 -1.20 4.45 37.79
N HIS A 660 -0.28 4.26 38.74
CA HIS A 660 -0.11 5.15 39.87
C HIS A 660 0.15 6.62 39.44
N LYS A 661 0.79 6.85 38.30
CA LYS A 661 1.02 8.20 37.75
C LYS A 661 -0.27 8.85 37.25
N GLN A 662 -1.13 8.10 36.58
CA GLN A 662 -2.45 8.58 36.15
C GLN A 662 -3.34 8.87 37.35
N ILE A 663 -3.39 7.95 38.32
CA ILE A 663 -4.13 8.15 39.56
C ILE A 663 -3.69 9.43 40.26
N ALA A 664 -2.36 9.65 40.42
CA ALA A 664 -1.83 10.84 41.02
C ALA A 664 -2.21 12.11 40.23
N TRP A 665 -2.11 12.06 38.89
CA TRP A 665 -2.47 13.18 38.01
C TRP A 665 -3.95 13.53 38.11
N HIS A 666 -4.85 12.55 37.99
CA HIS A 666 -6.29 12.74 38.12
C HIS A 666 -6.64 13.32 39.51
N CYS A 667 -6.13 12.69 40.57
CA CYS A 667 -6.41 13.10 41.95
C CYS A 667 -5.88 14.50 42.28
N THR A 668 -4.69 14.89 41.78
CA THR A 668 -4.15 16.25 41.95
C THR A 668 -5.13 17.31 41.44
N HIS A 669 -5.71 17.08 40.26
CA HIS A 669 -6.65 18.05 39.70
C HIS A 669 -8.04 17.96 40.34
N LEU A 670 -8.49 16.77 40.73
CA LEU A 670 -9.76 16.60 41.46
C LEU A 670 -9.73 17.26 42.84
N LEU A 671 -8.61 17.15 43.57
CA LEU A 671 -8.44 17.80 44.89
C LEU A 671 -8.34 19.32 44.79
N ARG A 672 -7.90 19.85 43.62
CA ARG A 672 -7.85 21.30 43.34
C ARG A 672 -9.13 21.84 42.70
N HIS A 673 -10.07 20.96 42.33
CA HIS A 673 -11.31 21.35 41.69
C HIS A 673 -12.34 21.85 42.73
N GLU A 674 -12.47 23.18 42.87
CA GLU A 674 -13.30 23.81 43.91
C GLU A 674 -14.80 23.63 43.66
N ASP A 675 -15.23 23.64 42.39
CA ASP A 675 -16.65 23.58 42.01
C ASP A 675 -17.03 22.25 41.41
N SER A 676 -17.42 21.29 42.23
CA SER A 676 -17.81 19.95 41.76
C SER A 676 -19.07 19.92 40.89
N SER A 677 -19.81 21.06 40.76
CA SER A 677 -20.98 21.14 39.86
C SER A 677 -20.57 21.31 38.40
N LYS A 678 -19.34 21.74 38.10
CA LYS A 678 -18.82 21.90 36.75
C LYS A 678 -18.03 20.71 36.27
N PRO A 679 -18.12 20.34 34.99
CA PRO A 679 -17.29 19.31 34.43
C PRO A 679 -15.79 19.66 34.54
N LEU A 680 -14.95 18.71 34.95
CA LEU A 680 -13.50 18.79 34.87
C LEU A 680 -13.02 17.99 33.66
N VAL A 681 -12.38 18.66 32.71
CA VAL A 681 -11.75 18.03 31.55
C VAL A 681 -10.26 18.27 31.59
N LEU A 682 -9.47 17.20 31.53
CA LEU A 682 -8.00 17.25 31.53
C LEU A 682 -7.45 16.60 30.27
N LEU A 683 -6.42 17.21 29.69
CA LEU A 683 -5.63 16.62 28.64
C LEU A 683 -4.18 16.39 29.11
N SER A 684 -3.64 15.20 28.89
CA SER A 684 -2.26 14.90 29.28
C SER A 684 -1.26 15.67 28.42
N LYS A 685 -0.31 16.38 29.04
CA LYS A 685 0.74 17.13 28.35
C LYS A 685 1.79 16.23 27.70
N LYS A 686 1.94 15.01 28.18
CA LYS A 686 2.87 14.01 27.65
C LYS A 686 2.06 12.82 27.19
N ALA A 687 2.45 12.25 26.06
CA ALA A 687 1.89 10.99 25.56
C ALA A 687 2.24 9.84 26.50
N THR A 688 1.52 9.70 27.61
CA THR A 688 1.81 8.72 28.67
C THR A 688 1.62 7.28 28.23
N ARG A 689 0.71 7.05 27.27
CA ARG A 689 0.43 5.76 26.62
C ARG A 689 0.51 5.82 25.10
N GLY A 690 1.30 6.76 24.56
CA GLY A 690 1.44 6.92 23.11
C GLY A 690 0.38 7.79 22.43
N GLY A 691 -0.55 8.36 23.17
CA GLY A 691 -1.57 9.31 22.69
C GLY A 691 -1.86 10.37 23.73
N THR A 692 -2.80 11.26 23.45
CA THR A 692 -3.31 12.23 24.40
C THR A 692 -4.42 11.58 25.23
N GLU A 693 -4.23 11.54 26.54
CA GLU A 693 -5.26 11.09 27.46
C GLU A 693 -6.21 12.26 27.75
N VAL A 694 -7.49 12.06 27.50
CA VAL A 694 -8.58 12.97 27.84
C VAL A 694 -9.31 12.38 29.02
N PHE A 695 -9.18 13.00 30.19
CA PHE A 695 -9.88 12.60 31.42
C PHE A 695 -11.04 13.52 31.66
N ILE A 696 -12.23 12.97 31.92
CA ILE A 696 -13.47 13.70 32.18
C ILE A 696 -14.04 13.26 33.51
N TYR A 697 -14.29 14.26 34.39
CA TYR A 697 -15.01 14.08 35.62
C TYR A 697 -16.25 14.97 35.63
N THR A 698 -17.41 14.38 35.66
CA THR A 698 -18.70 15.08 35.65
C THR A 698 -19.80 14.24 36.29
N LYS A 699 -20.96 14.84 36.57
CA LYS A 699 -22.14 14.02 36.94
C LYS A 699 -22.52 13.11 35.79
N ASP A 700 -22.97 11.91 36.13
CA ASP A 700 -23.44 10.97 35.12
C ASP A 700 -24.62 11.55 34.35
N GLN A 701 -24.55 11.46 33.00
CA GLN A 701 -25.52 12.03 32.08
C GLN A 701 -25.84 11.01 31.00
N ALA A 702 -27.10 10.98 30.57
CA ALA A 702 -27.49 10.12 29.47
C ALA A 702 -26.68 10.40 28.19
N ALA A 703 -26.22 9.36 27.52
CA ALA A 703 -25.45 9.42 26.28
C ALA A 703 -24.12 10.20 26.37
N LEU A 704 -23.50 10.31 27.57
CA LEU A 704 -22.24 11.01 27.76
C LEU A 704 -21.15 10.53 26.82
N PHE A 705 -20.95 9.21 26.73
CA PHE A 705 -19.98 8.59 25.83
C PHE A 705 -20.21 9.02 24.37
N ALA A 706 -21.46 8.90 23.88
CA ALA A 706 -21.82 9.27 22.51
C ALA A 706 -21.54 10.76 22.24
N THR A 707 -21.85 11.63 23.18
CA THR A 707 -21.60 13.07 23.09
C THR A 707 -20.12 13.40 23.00
N VAL A 708 -19.30 12.83 23.85
CA VAL A 708 -17.83 13.06 23.86
C VAL A 708 -17.20 12.57 22.57
N VAL A 709 -17.57 11.36 22.15
CA VAL A 709 -17.02 10.76 20.93
C VAL A 709 -17.43 11.55 19.69
N ALA A 710 -18.70 12.01 19.60
CA ALA A 710 -19.18 12.87 18.50
C ALA A 710 -18.39 14.17 18.40
N GLU A 711 -18.03 14.78 19.54
CA GLU A 711 -17.27 16.02 19.56
C GLU A 711 -15.78 15.83 19.22
N LEU A 712 -15.20 14.71 19.57
CA LEU A 712 -13.85 14.34 19.17
C LEU A 712 -13.78 14.06 17.66
N ASP A 713 -14.75 13.29 17.13
CA ASP A 713 -14.86 13.00 15.69
C ASP A 713 -15.03 14.27 14.85
N ARG A 714 -15.88 15.22 15.28
CA ARG A 714 -16.04 16.52 14.60
C ARG A 714 -14.75 17.29 14.42
N ARG A 715 -13.74 17.02 15.26
CA ARG A 715 -12.41 17.64 15.22
C ARG A 715 -11.37 16.79 14.56
N ASN A 716 -11.80 15.72 13.93
CA ASN A 716 -10.93 14.74 13.30
C ASN A 716 -9.92 14.13 14.31
N LEU A 717 -10.42 13.79 15.50
CA LEU A 717 -9.68 13.12 16.54
C LEU A 717 -10.21 11.71 16.70
N ASN A 718 -9.32 10.73 16.66
CA ASN A 718 -9.65 9.32 16.71
C ASN A 718 -9.54 8.78 18.14
N VAL A 719 -10.61 8.18 18.64
CA VAL A 719 -10.61 7.47 19.92
C VAL A 719 -10.11 6.04 19.69
N HIS A 720 -9.16 5.58 20.49
CA HIS A 720 -8.60 4.23 20.44
C HIS A 720 -8.90 3.37 21.66
N ASP A 721 -9.10 3.99 22.80
CA ASP A 721 -9.46 3.30 24.05
C ASP A 721 -10.35 4.23 24.88
N ALA A 722 -11.34 3.68 25.52
CA ALA A 722 -12.18 4.40 26.46
C ALA A 722 -12.42 3.54 27.70
N GLN A 723 -12.17 4.13 28.87
CA GLN A 723 -12.48 3.56 30.18
C GLN A 723 -13.58 4.39 30.80
N ILE A 724 -14.75 3.81 30.96
CA ILE A 724 -15.95 4.48 31.48
C ILE A 724 -16.19 3.97 32.90
N MET A 725 -16.06 4.85 33.87
CA MET A 725 -16.09 4.48 35.28
C MET A 725 -17.00 5.36 36.09
N ALA A 726 -18.02 4.78 36.68
CA ALA A 726 -18.87 5.47 37.68
C ALA A 726 -18.23 5.43 39.08
N SER A 727 -18.20 6.58 39.76
CA SER A 727 -17.93 6.68 41.17
C SER A 727 -19.12 6.17 42.01
N LYS A 728 -18.95 6.08 43.36
CA LYS A 728 -20.04 5.65 44.25
C LYS A 728 -21.08 6.75 44.52
N ASP A 729 -20.75 7.98 44.19
CA ASP A 729 -21.56 9.17 44.47
C ASP A 729 -22.20 9.80 43.22
N GLY A 730 -22.29 9.05 42.12
CA GLY A 730 -23.00 9.42 40.88
C GLY A 730 -22.22 10.33 39.93
N TYR A 731 -20.89 10.35 40.07
CA TYR A 731 -20.01 10.98 39.08
C TYR A 731 -19.36 9.93 38.21
N VAL A 732 -18.92 10.31 37.03
CA VAL A 732 -18.12 9.50 36.13
C VAL A 732 -16.67 9.97 36.13
N LEU A 733 -15.76 9.03 35.92
CA LEU A 733 -14.32 9.24 35.76
C LEU A 733 -13.91 8.58 34.44
N ASP A 734 -14.24 9.23 33.34
CA ASP A 734 -14.03 8.65 32.01
C ASP A 734 -12.68 9.06 31.46
N THR A 735 -12.00 8.11 30.86
CA THR A 735 -10.68 8.32 30.29
C THR A 735 -10.68 7.85 28.85
N PHE A 736 -10.37 8.75 27.91
CA PHE A 736 -10.28 8.46 26.50
C PHE A 736 -8.83 8.57 26.03
N MET A 737 -8.36 7.63 25.24
CA MET A 737 -7.08 7.72 24.56
C MET A 737 -7.31 8.17 23.13
N VAL A 738 -6.77 9.31 22.78
CA VAL A 738 -7.07 10.03 21.54
C VAL A 738 -5.80 10.33 20.74
N LEU A 739 -5.87 10.12 19.44
CA LEU A 739 -4.84 10.51 18.47
C LEU A 739 -5.44 11.46 17.41
N ASP A 740 -4.58 12.24 16.78
CA ASP A 740 -4.93 13.02 15.61
C ASP A 740 -5.05 12.14 14.35
N GLN A 741 -5.35 12.75 13.20
CA GLN A 741 -5.45 12.06 11.92
C GLN A 741 -4.13 11.41 11.45
N ASN A 742 -3.00 11.91 11.93
CA ASN A 742 -1.67 11.40 11.61
C ASN A 742 -1.20 10.30 12.59
N GLY A 743 -2.08 9.85 13.49
CA GLY A 743 -1.74 8.86 14.52
C GLY A 743 -0.79 9.39 15.60
N GLN A 744 -0.76 10.70 15.80
CA GLN A 744 0.08 11.38 16.81
C GLN A 744 -0.76 11.90 17.96
N ALA A 745 -0.10 12.16 19.10
CA ALA A 745 -0.74 12.85 20.19
C ALA A 745 -1.14 14.27 19.78
N ILE A 746 -2.22 14.79 20.36
CA ILE A 746 -2.73 16.14 20.08
C ILE A 746 -1.66 17.17 20.50
N GLU A 747 -1.38 18.14 19.64
CA GLU A 747 -0.45 19.24 19.93
C GLU A 747 -0.92 20.10 21.11
N GLU A 748 0.01 20.54 21.97
CA GLU A 748 -0.34 21.25 23.21
C GLU A 748 -1.09 22.56 22.98
N ASP A 749 -0.86 23.24 21.86
CA ASP A 749 -1.55 24.49 21.48
C ASP A 749 -3.05 24.27 21.28
N ARG A 750 -3.47 23.08 20.86
CA ARG A 750 -4.87 22.71 20.68
C ARG A 750 -5.59 22.30 21.97
N HIS A 751 -4.86 21.98 23.05
CA HIS A 751 -5.41 21.45 24.29
C HIS A 751 -6.43 22.39 24.92
N GLN A 752 -6.09 23.67 25.11
CA GLN A 752 -6.97 24.64 25.79
C GLN A 752 -8.28 24.89 25.01
N ALA A 753 -8.21 24.86 23.68
CA ALA A 753 -9.41 25.01 22.84
C ALA A 753 -10.32 23.78 22.98
N LEU A 754 -9.76 22.58 22.99
CA LEU A 754 -10.50 21.34 23.16
C LEU A 754 -11.12 21.22 24.56
N ILE A 755 -10.37 21.55 25.63
CA ILE A 755 -10.87 21.56 27.00
C ILE A 755 -12.09 22.48 27.13
N ARG A 756 -11.97 23.75 26.72
CA ARG A 756 -13.07 24.74 26.83
C ARG A 756 -14.31 24.27 26.08
N HIS A 757 -14.11 23.65 24.92
CA HIS A 757 -15.23 23.19 24.14
C HIS A 757 -15.93 21.97 24.76
N LEU A 758 -15.16 20.96 25.21
CA LEU A 758 -15.75 19.79 25.89
C LEU A 758 -16.48 20.20 27.16
N VAL A 759 -15.90 21.09 27.97
CA VAL A 759 -16.57 21.63 29.17
C VAL A 759 -17.91 22.28 28.79
N HIS A 760 -17.93 23.14 27.77
CA HIS A 760 -19.17 23.80 27.32
C HIS A 760 -20.24 22.79 26.87
N VAL A 761 -19.88 21.80 26.09
CA VAL A 761 -20.84 20.77 25.64
C VAL A 761 -21.38 19.94 26.80
N LEU A 762 -20.53 19.61 27.78
CA LEU A 762 -20.93 18.85 28.97
C LEU A 762 -21.80 19.66 29.93
N GLU A 763 -21.62 20.98 29.98
CA GLU A 763 -22.48 21.89 30.74
C GLU A 763 -23.86 22.05 30.07
N ASP A 764 -23.93 22.07 28.73
CA ASP A 764 -25.20 22.22 27.99
C ASP A 764 -26.11 20.98 28.13
N GLY A 765 -25.49 19.81 28.39
CA GLY A 765 -26.21 18.55 28.70
C GLY A 765 -27.09 18.02 27.56
N ARG A 766 -27.05 18.62 26.38
CA ARG A 766 -27.85 18.19 25.22
C ARG A 766 -27.08 17.14 24.41
N PRO A 767 -27.71 16.00 24.06
CA PRO A 767 -27.09 15.05 23.15
C PRO A 767 -26.75 15.73 21.83
N THR A 768 -25.52 15.63 21.42
CA THR A 768 -25.07 16.23 20.17
C THR A 768 -25.63 15.43 18.99
N THR A 769 -26.61 15.97 18.29
CA THR A 769 -27.11 15.37 17.04
C THR A 769 -26.06 15.48 15.94
N GLN A 770 -25.57 14.37 15.43
CA GLN A 770 -24.68 14.35 14.29
C GLN A 770 -25.44 14.66 13.00
N LYS A 771 -24.98 15.66 12.24
CA LYS A 771 -25.32 15.76 10.82
C LYS A 771 -24.52 14.69 10.10
N ALA A 772 -25.21 13.82 9.34
CA ALA A 772 -24.58 12.81 8.53
C ALA A 772 -23.46 13.43 7.67
N ARG A 773 -22.21 13.05 7.90
CA ARG A 773 -21.07 13.39 7.05
C ARG A 773 -21.06 12.48 5.84
N ARG A 774 -20.63 13.01 4.70
CA ARG A 774 -20.45 12.17 3.51
C ARG A 774 -19.37 11.12 3.77
N ILE A 775 -19.66 9.87 3.44
CA ILE A 775 -18.69 8.80 3.45
C ILE A 775 -17.54 9.17 2.52
N PRO A 776 -16.29 9.04 2.95
CA PRO A 776 -15.11 9.23 2.11
C PRO A 776 -15.20 8.40 0.82
N ARG A 777 -14.77 8.98 -0.29
CA ARG A 777 -14.90 8.34 -1.62
C ARG A 777 -14.22 6.97 -1.70
N ASN A 778 -13.09 6.80 -1.04
CA ASN A 778 -12.36 5.54 -0.96
C ASN A 778 -13.14 4.43 -0.24
N LEU A 779 -14.00 4.76 0.73
CA LEU A 779 -14.81 3.78 1.47
C LEU A 779 -16.10 3.36 0.73
N GLN A 780 -16.58 4.15 -0.23
CA GLN A 780 -17.87 3.90 -0.92
C GLN A 780 -17.89 2.59 -1.72
N HIS A 781 -16.74 2.04 -2.07
CA HIS A 781 -16.60 0.84 -2.89
C HIS A 781 -16.46 -0.45 -2.06
N PHE A 782 -16.30 -0.31 -0.76
CA PHE A 782 -16.21 -1.45 0.16
C PHE A 782 -17.56 -1.77 0.79
N LYS A 783 -17.85 -3.06 0.85
CA LYS A 783 -19.07 -3.57 1.50
C LYS A 783 -18.65 -4.38 2.71
N VAL A 784 -18.85 -3.82 3.88
CA VAL A 784 -18.65 -4.52 5.15
C VAL A 784 -20.01 -4.83 5.74
N LYS A 785 -20.29 -6.11 5.96
CA LYS A 785 -21.52 -6.52 6.63
C LYS A 785 -21.39 -6.19 8.12
N THR A 786 -22.33 -5.42 8.66
CA THR A 786 -22.39 -5.17 10.10
C THR A 786 -22.58 -6.49 10.85
N GLN A 787 -21.71 -6.75 11.82
CA GLN A 787 -21.73 -7.93 12.67
C GLN A 787 -21.67 -7.52 14.14
N VAL A 788 -22.46 -8.18 14.95
CA VAL A 788 -22.53 -7.96 16.41
C VAL A 788 -22.49 -9.34 17.06
N ASP A 789 -21.37 -9.63 17.71
CA ASP A 789 -21.14 -10.92 18.33
C ASP A 789 -20.87 -10.78 19.83
N PHE A 790 -21.47 -11.67 20.63
CA PHE A 790 -21.28 -11.69 22.08
C PHE A 790 -20.31 -12.81 22.45
N LEU A 791 -19.14 -12.37 22.95
CA LEU A 791 -18.03 -13.28 23.22
C LEU A 791 -18.17 -13.95 24.60
N PRO A 792 -17.77 -15.22 24.73
CA PRO A 792 -17.78 -15.90 26.02
C PRO A 792 -16.77 -15.20 26.97
N THR A 793 -17.23 -14.85 28.15
CA THR A 793 -16.41 -14.26 29.22
C THR A 793 -16.55 -15.06 30.50
N LYS A 794 -15.47 -15.10 31.28
CA LYS A 794 -15.52 -15.66 32.65
C LYS A 794 -16.29 -14.78 33.63
N SER A 795 -16.48 -13.52 33.29
CA SER A 795 -17.25 -12.58 34.08
C SER A 795 -18.72 -12.96 34.09
N LYS A 796 -19.27 -13.28 35.26
CA LYS A 796 -20.71 -13.52 35.43
C LYS A 796 -21.54 -12.23 35.44
N LYS A 797 -20.89 -11.07 35.43
CA LYS A 797 -21.52 -9.75 35.61
C LYS A 797 -21.49 -8.86 34.39
N ARG A 798 -20.66 -9.15 33.39
CA ARG A 798 -20.44 -8.26 32.24
C ARG A 798 -20.61 -9.01 30.92
N THR A 799 -21.15 -8.36 29.93
CA THR A 799 -21.23 -8.82 28.55
C THR A 799 -20.07 -8.23 27.76
N LEU A 800 -19.40 -9.08 26.98
CA LEU A 800 -18.36 -8.67 26.05
C LEU A 800 -18.93 -8.75 24.64
N MET A 801 -19.03 -7.60 23.96
CA MET A 801 -19.59 -7.49 22.62
C MET A 801 -18.50 -7.08 21.63
N GLU A 802 -18.34 -7.86 20.57
CA GLU A 802 -17.56 -7.52 19.40
C GLU A 802 -18.48 -6.91 18.33
N PHE A 803 -18.05 -5.80 17.77
CA PHE A 803 -18.80 -5.04 16.76
C PHE A 803 -17.93 -4.81 15.54
N VAL A 804 -18.42 -5.19 14.36
CA VAL A 804 -17.72 -5.01 13.09
C VAL A 804 -18.64 -4.28 12.12
N ALA A 805 -18.16 -3.17 11.54
CA ALA A 805 -18.89 -2.41 10.53
C ALA A 805 -17.92 -1.66 9.59
N LEU A 806 -18.46 -1.05 8.53
CA LEU A 806 -17.71 -0.09 7.71
C LEU A 806 -17.37 1.13 8.56
N ASP A 807 -16.09 1.53 8.59
CA ASP A 807 -15.63 2.68 9.37
C ASP A 807 -16.11 3.99 8.74
N THR A 808 -17.29 4.43 9.17
CA THR A 808 -17.95 5.63 8.66
C THR A 808 -17.93 6.74 9.70
N PRO A 809 -17.85 8.02 9.29
CA PRO A 809 -17.96 9.14 10.22
C PRO A 809 -19.22 9.06 11.05
N GLY A 810 -19.06 9.13 12.37
CA GLY A 810 -20.18 9.06 13.31
C GLY A 810 -20.56 7.66 13.78
N LEU A 811 -19.90 6.61 13.30
CA LEU A 811 -20.19 5.24 13.67
C LEU A 811 -20.18 5.03 15.20
N LEU A 812 -19.10 5.41 15.86
CA LEU A 812 -18.93 5.22 17.30
C LEU A 812 -19.94 6.01 18.14
N ALA A 813 -20.29 7.21 17.68
CA ALA A 813 -21.32 8.02 18.33
C ALA A 813 -22.72 7.38 18.18
N THR A 814 -23.02 6.79 17.03
CA THR A 814 -24.27 6.05 16.79
C THR A 814 -24.35 4.81 17.68
N VAL A 815 -23.26 4.07 17.79
CA VAL A 815 -23.17 2.90 18.71
C VAL A 815 -23.43 3.33 20.15
N GLY A 816 -22.78 4.40 20.61
CA GLY A 816 -22.96 4.93 21.96
C GLY A 816 -24.38 5.47 22.21
N ALA A 817 -25.01 6.10 21.22
CA ALA A 817 -26.40 6.53 21.30
C ALA A 817 -27.37 5.34 21.42
N THR A 818 -27.11 4.25 20.70
CA THR A 818 -27.90 3.02 20.79
C THR A 818 -27.81 2.39 22.19
N PHE A 819 -26.63 2.41 22.82
CA PHE A 819 -26.49 1.95 24.21
C PHE A 819 -27.33 2.78 25.16
N ALA A 820 -27.32 4.09 25.01
CA ALA A 820 -28.12 4.98 25.84
C ALA A 820 -29.63 4.79 25.63
N GLU A 821 -30.09 4.59 24.40
CA GLU A 821 -31.49 4.31 24.05
C GLU A 821 -31.98 3.03 24.74
N LEU A 822 -31.14 1.99 24.76
CA LEU A 822 -31.45 0.71 25.37
C LEU A 822 -31.14 0.64 26.89
N ASN A 823 -30.78 1.79 27.50
CA ASN A 823 -30.39 1.87 28.93
C ASN A 823 -29.29 0.87 29.30
N LEU A 824 -28.27 0.73 28.45
CA LEU A 824 -27.11 -0.11 28.72
C LEU A 824 -25.94 0.73 29.26
N ASP A 825 -25.28 0.19 30.29
CA ASP A 825 -24.10 0.81 30.87
C ASP A 825 -22.83 0.32 30.15
N LEU A 826 -22.08 1.25 29.54
CA LEU A 826 -20.77 0.99 28.98
C LEU A 826 -19.70 1.11 30.07
N HIS A 827 -18.79 0.14 30.15
CA HIS A 827 -17.66 0.14 31.09
C HIS A 827 -16.32 0.34 30.43
N ALA A 828 -16.13 -0.14 29.22
CA ALA A 828 -14.94 0.07 28.42
C ALA A 828 -15.24 -0.12 26.94
N ALA A 829 -14.51 0.59 26.11
CA ALA A 829 -14.51 0.41 24.68
C ALA A 829 -13.07 0.37 24.15
N LYS A 830 -12.78 -0.60 23.31
CA LYS A 830 -11.57 -0.62 22.49
C LYS A 830 -11.96 -0.43 21.05
N ILE A 831 -11.39 0.60 20.44
CA ILE A 831 -11.74 1.07 19.12
C ILE A 831 -10.57 0.77 18.19
N THR A 832 -10.81 0.00 17.15
CA THR A 832 -9.78 -0.44 16.23
C THR A 832 -10.27 -0.33 14.79
N THR A 833 -9.65 0.52 14.00
CA THR A 833 -9.89 0.58 12.56
C THR A 833 -8.84 -0.27 11.83
N ILE A 834 -9.30 -1.18 10.98
CA ILE A 834 -8.49 -2.05 10.14
C ILE A 834 -8.91 -1.84 8.69
N GLY A 835 -8.17 -0.97 7.99
CA GLY A 835 -8.52 -0.57 6.62
C GLY A 835 -9.86 0.15 6.56
N GLU A 836 -10.84 -0.47 5.89
CA GLU A 836 -12.21 0.02 5.77
C GLU A 836 -13.14 -0.42 6.93
N ARG A 837 -12.65 -1.25 7.85
CA ARG A 837 -13.46 -1.89 8.90
C ARG A 837 -13.16 -1.28 10.26
N ALA A 838 -14.21 -0.88 10.96
CA ALA A 838 -14.18 -0.70 12.40
C ALA A 838 -14.41 -2.07 13.06
N GLU A 839 -13.52 -2.46 13.96
CA GLU A 839 -13.59 -3.70 14.72
C GLU A 839 -13.44 -3.38 16.21
N ASP A 840 -14.55 -3.08 16.84
CA ASP A 840 -14.62 -2.52 18.16
C ASP A 840 -15.06 -3.57 19.19
N LEU A 841 -14.56 -3.41 20.40
CA LEU A 841 -14.92 -4.26 21.53
C LEU A 841 -15.55 -3.42 22.65
N PHE A 842 -16.74 -3.80 23.10
CA PHE A 842 -17.46 -3.11 24.17
C PHE A 842 -17.70 -4.03 25.36
N ILE A 843 -17.54 -3.50 26.56
CA ILE A 843 -17.88 -4.18 27.82
C ILE A 843 -19.11 -3.48 28.40
N LEU A 844 -20.22 -4.23 28.45
CA LEU A 844 -21.55 -3.74 28.77
C LEU A 844 -22.19 -4.44 29.95
N THR A 845 -23.12 -3.74 30.61
CA THR A 845 -24.12 -4.33 31.53
C THR A 845 -25.50 -3.74 31.22
N ASN A 846 -26.55 -4.44 31.63
CA ASN A 846 -27.89 -3.85 31.58
C ASN A 846 -28.09 -2.84 32.72
N ALA A 847 -29.24 -2.18 32.76
CA ALA A 847 -29.61 -1.19 33.77
C ALA A 847 -29.59 -1.70 35.22
N GLN A 848 -29.59 -3.03 35.43
CA GLN A 848 -29.46 -3.65 36.74
C GLN A 848 -28.01 -3.94 37.13
N GLY A 849 -27.05 -3.58 36.28
CA GLY A 849 -25.63 -3.81 36.48
C GLY A 849 -25.22 -5.28 36.34
N THR A 850 -25.99 -6.06 35.61
CA THR A 850 -25.76 -7.47 35.34
C THR A 850 -25.48 -7.73 33.87
N ARG A 851 -25.00 -8.94 33.54
CA ARG A 851 -24.81 -9.37 32.17
C ARG A 851 -26.15 -9.37 31.42
N LEU A 852 -26.15 -8.98 30.15
CA LEU A 852 -27.28 -9.04 29.25
C LEU A 852 -27.75 -10.49 29.10
N ASN A 853 -29.06 -10.68 29.07
CA ASN A 853 -29.68 -11.97 28.72
C ASN A 853 -29.80 -12.09 27.18
N GLU A 854 -30.20 -13.24 26.69
CA GLU A 854 -30.29 -13.54 25.25
C GLU A 854 -31.28 -12.61 24.52
N GLU A 855 -32.38 -12.18 25.15
CA GLU A 855 -33.34 -11.27 24.57
C GLU A 855 -32.74 -9.84 24.44
N GLU A 856 -32.06 -9.37 25.48
CA GLU A 856 -31.35 -8.09 25.46
C GLU A 856 -30.20 -8.08 24.45
N GLU A 857 -29.45 -9.19 24.35
CA GLU A 857 -28.37 -9.34 23.34
C GLU A 857 -28.93 -9.32 21.91
N GLN A 858 -30.06 -10.02 21.67
CA GLN A 858 -30.71 -10.01 20.35
C GLN A 858 -31.28 -8.62 19.99
N HIS A 859 -31.94 -7.96 20.94
CA HIS A 859 -32.50 -6.62 20.71
C HIS A 859 -31.40 -5.59 20.43
N LEU A 860 -30.29 -5.65 21.16
CA LEU A 860 -29.12 -4.79 20.90
C LEU A 860 -28.53 -5.02 19.51
N ARG A 861 -28.41 -6.30 19.10
CA ARG A 861 -27.93 -6.67 17.77
C ARG A 861 -28.79 -6.06 16.66
N GLU A 862 -30.11 -6.21 16.77
CA GLU A 862 -31.06 -5.71 15.77
C GLU A 862 -31.00 -4.19 15.67
N LYS A 863 -30.99 -3.49 16.80
CA LYS A 863 -30.94 -2.03 16.85
C LYS A 863 -29.62 -1.45 16.31
N LEU A 864 -28.47 -2.07 16.62
CA LEU A 864 -27.19 -1.64 16.09
C LEU A 864 -27.13 -1.82 14.57
N ILE A 865 -27.61 -2.94 14.05
CA ILE A 865 -27.66 -3.18 12.60
C ILE A 865 -28.57 -2.15 11.91
N GLU A 866 -29.75 -1.86 12.49
CA GLU A 866 -30.69 -0.87 12.00
C GLU A 866 -30.06 0.55 11.94
N HIS A 867 -29.53 1.04 13.06
CA HIS A 867 -28.98 2.41 13.14
C HIS A 867 -27.71 2.60 12.32
N VAL A 868 -26.87 1.57 12.20
CA VAL A 868 -25.67 1.63 11.35
C VAL A 868 -26.03 1.61 9.87
N ALA A 869 -27.11 0.91 9.48
CA ALA A 869 -27.60 0.93 8.10
C ALA A 869 -28.09 2.34 7.68
N GLU A 870 -28.60 3.14 8.61
CA GLU A 870 -29.00 4.53 8.37
C GLU A 870 -27.81 5.48 8.09
N LEU A 871 -26.59 5.13 8.54
CA LEU A 871 -25.37 5.88 8.22
C LEU A 871 -24.89 5.64 6.78
N ALA A 872 -25.28 4.52 6.18
CA ALA A 872 -24.95 4.24 4.80
C ALA A 872 -25.85 5.08 3.87
N PRO A 873 -25.32 5.77 2.85
CA PRO A 873 -26.17 6.45 1.88
C PRO A 873 -27.03 5.40 1.20
N SER A 874 -28.34 5.64 1.14
CA SER A 874 -29.24 4.89 0.26
C SER A 874 -28.62 4.85 -1.13
N ALA A 875 -28.37 3.66 -1.64
CA ALA A 875 -27.84 3.45 -2.98
C ALA A 875 -28.82 4.08 -3.99
N GLN A 876 -28.47 5.26 -4.51
CA GLN A 876 -29.09 5.86 -5.69
C GLN A 876 -28.31 5.45 -6.93
#